data_14358e8b4a3c80f19a75a913d3425cc6
#
_entry.id   14358e8b4a3c80f19a75a913d3425cc6
#
_cell.length_a   1.000
_cell.length_b   1.000
_cell.length_c   1.000
_cell.angle_alpha   90.00
_cell.angle_beta   90.00
_cell.angle_gamma   90.00
#
_symmetry.space_group_name_H-M   'P 1'
#
loop_
_entity.id
_entity.type
_entity.pdbx_description
1 polymer ?
#
loop_
_entity_poly.entity_id
_entity_poly.type
_entity_poly.pdbx_seq_one_letter_code
_entity_poly.pdbx_strand_id
1 'polypeptide(L)'
;DYTYSGTKEWTRTVSASNNGVVTIQAVNELKKGNIEVYKKSSGTNAALKGAIFTVCDMSGAKVTTIGPTNDRGYAKSADIPYGSYRVVETTFPFNYEPDGQTEWKVTINTTHGSLATVNAYNRLKKGHIEVLKSDAESGKDLSGAEFTVYDLDGEEIAVIGPTDKNGYAKSGEIIYGDYIVKETKVPVNYQPDGDAQWKVSIDDNSPLITLDIANLRQYGMVKVRKTAEDGLVEGLIFRLTGISEYGERVDMTVATNAAGTAVFERVPIGTDYTLSEENTPERYVIPEVQNISVEWNRVTERRFDNILKKWRADVLKVDASLRGNSEHGTTKMLSLDSDSIVEKLGYPYGETQGNATLAGAVYGVYRYDELVDTYVTDKNGYFLTDYYPCGEGWNIREITPSEGYLLDETVYWLGVTPGQYTREKNTEELDVYEDIIFGSLYLIKHMDDGSTGLETVEAGAEFEVYLKTAGSYENARDTERDYLITDEHGYAGTKQLPYGVYTVRQTKGTEGFDLAAPFDVFIDKDGCCYQYLLNNAPFTGYLKIQKADAESGLSIPYAGAAFQIYNPDGTRVTMQYTYPELTVIDTFYTNAEGYLITPEVLPFGKGYSIVEVKAPYGYVLNYDPVYFDVTADSATEDGGITLIEVTRSNMPQKGIIRITKTGEVFWTVTEADGIYKPVYAVKSLPGAVFEIRAAEDIYTLDGVMHYAKG
;
A
#
# COMPACT_ATOMS: atom_id res chain seq x y z
N ASP A 1 -70.18 -56.81 -68.47
CA ASP A 1 -69.76 -55.39 -68.22
C ASP A 1 -70.21 -54.45 -69.35
N TYR A 2 -71.17 -54.94 -70.15
CA TYR A 2 -71.75 -54.05 -71.16
C TYR A 2 -73.26 -53.91 -70.94
N THR A 3 -73.76 -52.78 -71.33
CA THR A 3 -75.18 -52.57 -71.47
C THR A 3 -75.53 -52.41 -72.93
N TYR A 4 -76.66 -52.93 -73.29
CA TYR A 4 -77.11 -52.78 -74.70
C TYR A 4 -77.62 -51.32 -74.90
N SER A 5 -77.05 -50.64 -75.96
CA SER A 5 -77.37 -49.24 -76.22
C SER A 5 -78.13 -48.92 -77.49
N GLY A 6 -78.70 -49.90 -78.04
CA GLY A 6 -79.40 -49.81 -79.32
C GLY A 6 -80.75 -50.49 -79.37
N THR A 7 -81.25 -50.74 -80.52
CA THR A 7 -82.50 -51.44 -80.78
C THR A 7 -82.30 -52.91 -80.40
N LYS A 8 -83.24 -53.51 -79.62
CA LYS A 8 -83.12 -54.89 -79.12
C LYS A 8 -83.67 -55.92 -80.07
N GLU A 9 -84.53 -55.51 -81.00
CA GLU A 9 -85.14 -56.36 -82.01
C GLU A 9 -84.95 -55.75 -83.34
N TRP A 10 -84.64 -56.58 -84.33
CA TRP A 10 -84.49 -56.16 -85.70
C TRP A 10 -85.38 -57.06 -86.57
N THR A 11 -86.34 -56.55 -87.27
CA THR A 11 -87.03 -57.23 -88.30
C THR A 11 -86.32 -56.99 -89.63
N ARG A 12 -85.88 -58.12 -90.31
CA ARG A 12 -85.14 -58.04 -91.52
C ARG A 12 -85.63 -59.07 -92.47
N THR A 13 -85.81 -58.79 -93.70
CA THR A 13 -86.17 -59.79 -94.74
C THR A 13 -84.91 -60.21 -95.52
N VAL A 14 -84.63 -61.53 -95.51
CA VAL A 14 -83.54 -62.11 -96.35
C VAL A 14 -84.18 -62.40 -97.75
N SER A 15 -83.62 -61.85 -98.73
CA SER A 15 -84.11 -61.96 -100.07
C SER A 15 -82.95 -62.09 -101.17
N ALA A 16 -83.23 -62.46 -102.27
CA ALA A 16 -82.24 -62.51 -103.34
C ALA A 16 -81.66 -61.11 -103.67
N SER A 17 -82.38 -60.02 -103.47
CA SER A 17 -81.94 -58.61 -103.68
C SER A 17 -80.89 -58.17 -102.71
N ASN A 18 -80.62 -58.84 -101.61
CA ASN A 18 -79.54 -58.55 -100.66
C ASN A 18 -78.50 -59.67 -100.53
N ASN A 19 -78.38 -60.54 -101.64
CA ASN A 19 -77.42 -61.68 -101.71
C ASN A 19 -77.58 -62.64 -100.52
N GLY A 20 -78.77 -62.76 -99.96
CA GLY A 20 -78.98 -63.66 -98.86
C GLY A 20 -78.31 -63.34 -97.52
N VAL A 21 -77.67 -62.18 -97.49
CA VAL A 21 -76.95 -61.78 -96.28
C VAL A 21 -77.55 -60.47 -95.74
N VAL A 22 -77.88 -60.50 -94.46
CA VAL A 22 -78.32 -59.33 -93.75
C VAL A 22 -77.36 -59.09 -92.57
N THR A 23 -76.70 -58.00 -92.56
CA THR A 23 -75.80 -57.63 -91.46
C THR A 23 -76.63 -56.80 -90.46
N ILE A 24 -76.53 -57.23 -89.23
CA ILE A 24 -77.09 -56.53 -88.12
C ILE A 24 -75.92 -56.02 -87.29
N GLN A 25 -75.88 -54.71 -87.00
CA GLN A 25 -74.93 -54.11 -86.04
C GLN A 25 -75.66 -53.98 -84.69
N ALA A 26 -75.13 -54.67 -83.73
CA ALA A 26 -75.54 -54.48 -82.32
C ALA A 26 -74.41 -53.76 -81.57
N VAL A 27 -74.73 -52.76 -80.95
CA VAL A 27 -73.77 -51.96 -80.20
C VAL A 27 -74.04 -52.06 -78.70
N ASN A 28 -73.01 -52.41 -78.02
CA ASN A 28 -73.02 -52.43 -76.58
C ASN A 28 -72.12 -51.31 -76.07
N GLU A 29 -72.54 -50.65 -75.04
CA GLU A 29 -71.72 -49.64 -74.32
C GLU A 29 -71.19 -50.29 -73.09
N LEU A 30 -69.97 -49.97 -72.80
CA LEU A 30 -69.35 -50.41 -71.54
C LEU A 30 -70.11 -49.79 -70.36
N LYS A 31 -70.43 -50.58 -69.40
CA LYS A 31 -70.90 -50.12 -68.15
C LYS A 31 -69.73 -49.39 -67.45
N LYS A 32 -70.06 -48.24 -66.95
CA LYS A 32 -69.07 -47.37 -66.30
C LYS A 32 -69.48 -47.11 -64.88
N GLY A 33 -68.47 -46.85 -64.10
CA GLY A 33 -68.60 -46.45 -62.71
C GLY A 33 -67.46 -45.52 -62.31
N ASN A 34 -67.39 -45.21 -61.05
CA ASN A 34 -66.44 -44.25 -60.52
C ASN A 34 -65.72 -44.84 -59.32
N ILE A 35 -64.59 -44.25 -59.05
CA ILE A 35 -63.88 -44.48 -57.80
C ILE A 35 -63.89 -43.13 -57.11
N GLU A 36 -64.26 -43.12 -55.88
CA GLU A 36 -64.14 -41.92 -54.98
C GLU A 36 -63.08 -42.21 -53.93
N VAL A 37 -62.44 -41.12 -53.54
CA VAL A 37 -61.41 -41.12 -52.48
C VAL A 37 -61.76 -40.12 -51.40
N TYR A 38 -61.63 -40.61 -50.21
CA TYR A 38 -61.65 -39.74 -48.98
C TYR A 38 -60.23 -39.73 -48.37
N LYS A 39 -59.57 -38.62 -48.50
CA LYS A 39 -58.26 -38.39 -47.97
C LYS A 39 -58.31 -37.74 -46.64
N LYS A 40 -57.69 -38.36 -45.63
CA LYS A 40 -57.73 -37.89 -44.24
C LYS A 40 -56.35 -37.94 -43.58
N SER A 41 -56.14 -37.11 -42.61
CA SER A 41 -55.03 -37.22 -41.66
C SER A 41 -55.24 -38.40 -40.71
N SER A 42 -54.27 -39.26 -40.57
CA SER A 42 -54.36 -40.43 -39.67
C SER A 42 -54.40 -39.99 -38.17
N GLY A 43 -53.73 -38.92 -37.82
CA GLY A 43 -53.67 -38.44 -36.44
C GLY A 43 -54.91 -37.70 -35.98
N THR A 44 -55.58 -36.91 -36.84
CA THR A 44 -56.69 -36.01 -36.49
C THR A 44 -57.99 -36.39 -37.19
N ASN A 45 -57.93 -37.32 -38.16
CA ASN A 45 -59.06 -37.65 -39.03
C ASN A 45 -59.61 -36.45 -39.86
N ALA A 46 -58.85 -35.33 -39.90
CA ALA A 46 -59.18 -34.15 -40.68
C ALA A 46 -59.09 -34.47 -42.19
N ALA A 47 -59.96 -33.84 -42.99
CA ALA A 47 -59.92 -33.93 -44.43
C ALA A 47 -58.66 -33.31 -45.02
N LEU A 48 -58.04 -33.97 -45.99
CA LEU A 48 -56.81 -33.47 -46.62
C LEU A 48 -57.04 -33.14 -48.08
N LYS A 49 -56.79 -31.90 -48.45
CA LYS A 49 -56.83 -31.32 -49.81
C LYS A 49 -55.54 -31.59 -50.55
N GLY A 50 -55.63 -31.71 -51.85
CA GLY A 50 -54.46 -31.67 -52.74
C GLY A 50 -53.87 -33.09 -53.11
N ALA A 51 -54.36 -34.16 -52.55
CA ALA A 51 -53.94 -35.52 -52.91
C ALA A 51 -54.37 -35.90 -54.32
N ILE A 52 -53.50 -36.49 -55.10
CA ILE A 52 -53.79 -37.03 -56.43
C ILE A 52 -53.53 -38.54 -56.46
N PHE A 53 -54.44 -39.24 -57.03
CA PHE A 53 -54.33 -40.66 -57.17
C PHE A 53 -54.31 -41.05 -58.66
N THR A 54 -53.45 -41.91 -59.02
CA THR A 54 -53.42 -42.55 -60.34
C THR A 54 -54.18 -43.90 -60.30
N VAL A 55 -55.15 -44.04 -61.17
CA VAL A 55 -55.89 -45.31 -61.36
C VAL A 55 -55.27 -46.02 -62.49
N CYS A 56 -54.80 -47.23 -62.21
CA CYS A 56 -54.24 -48.15 -63.23
C CYS A 56 -55.11 -49.44 -63.35
N ASP A 57 -55.10 -50.04 -64.52
CA ASP A 57 -55.63 -51.37 -64.66
C ASP A 57 -54.74 -52.41 -63.93
N MET A 58 -55.13 -53.66 -63.99
CA MET A 58 -54.36 -54.76 -63.36
C MET A 58 -53.06 -55.09 -64.06
N SER A 59 -52.83 -54.62 -65.31
CA SER A 59 -51.57 -54.65 -65.99
C SER A 59 -50.58 -53.58 -65.67
N GLY A 60 -51.06 -52.53 -64.99
CA GLY A 60 -50.33 -51.37 -64.63
C GLY A 60 -50.47 -50.16 -65.56
N ALA A 61 -51.30 -50.27 -66.61
CA ALA A 61 -51.55 -49.18 -67.55
C ALA A 61 -52.45 -48.08 -66.86
N LYS A 62 -52.09 -46.85 -66.99
CA LYS A 62 -52.83 -45.70 -66.43
C LYS A 62 -54.21 -45.56 -67.17
N VAL A 63 -55.24 -45.54 -66.38
CA VAL A 63 -56.64 -45.41 -66.88
C VAL A 63 -57.15 -43.98 -66.67
N THR A 64 -56.99 -43.42 -65.47
CA THR A 64 -57.43 -42.07 -65.16
C THR A 64 -56.69 -41.55 -63.90
N THR A 65 -56.97 -40.34 -63.53
CA THR A 65 -56.49 -39.73 -62.24
C THR A 65 -57.71 -39.33 -61.45
N ILE A 66 -57.57 -39.37 -60.12
CA ILE A 66 -58.52 -38.89 -59.15
C ILE A 66 -57.85 -37.72 -58.33
N GLY A 67 -58.49 -36.60 -58.30
CA GLY A 67 -57.91 -35.45 -57.54
C GLY A 67 -57.60 -34.28 -58.51
N PRO A 68 -57.01 -33.27 -57.88
CA PRO A 68 -56.65 -33.13 -56.41
C PRO A 68 -57.88 -33.23 -55.53
N THR A 69 -57.74 -33.80 -54.32
CA THR A 69 -58.81 -33.80 -53.27
C THR A 69 -59.17 -32.38 -52.90
N ASN A 70 -60.42 -32.10 -52.68
CA ASN A 70 -60.93 -30.79 -52.28
C ASN A 70 -60.78 -30.56 -50.75
N ASP A 71 -61.35 -29.44 -50.27
CA ASP A 71 -61.27 -29.07 -48.82
C ASP A 71 -61.98 -30.08 -47.91
N ARG A 72 -62.85 -30.96 -48.44
CA ARG A 72 -63.48 -32.07 -47.70
C ARG A 72 -62.66 -33.37 -47.81
N GLY A 73 -61.46 -33.33 -48.38
CA GLY A 73 -60.62 -34.51 -48.64
C GLY A 73 -61.21 -35.42 -49.70
N TYR A 74 -62.17 -34.96 -50.52
CA TYR A 74 -62.90 -35.76 -51.45
C TYR A 74 -62.45 -35.50 -52.88
N ALA A 75 -62.32 -36.60 -53.63
CA ALA A 75 -62.17 -36.52 -55.08
C ALA A 75 -62.83 -37.77 -55.68
N LYS A 76 -63.25 -37.65 -56.94
CA LYS A 76 -63.91 -38.72 -57.70
C LYS A 76 -63.33 -38.80 -59.09
N SER A 77 -63.19 -40.01 -59.56
CA SER A 77 -62.74 -40.29 -60.97
C SER A 77 -63.76 -39.86 -62.02
N ALA A 78 -63.32 -39.60 -63.21
CA ALA A 78 -64.18 -39.70 -64.38
C ALA A 78 -64.82 -41.12 -64.50
N ASP A 79 -65.80 -41.21 -65.30
CA ASP A 79 -66.45 -42.52 -65.59
C ASP A 79 -65.42 -43.48 -66.28
N ILE A 80 -65.16 -44.60 -65.63
CA ILE A 80 -64.28 -45.66 -66.14
C ILE A 80 -65.08 -46.99 -66.35
N PRO A 81 -64.67 -47.79 -67.28
CA PRO A 81 -65.35 -49.13 -67.49
C PRO A 81 -65.40 -49.94 -66.22
N TYR A 82 -66.38 -50.82 -66.14
CA TYR A 82 -66.41 -51.81 -65.08
C TYR A 82 -65.14 -52.72 -65.19
N GLY A 83 -64.49 -52.95 -64.03
CA GLY A 83 -63.24 -53.69 -63.98
C GLY A 83 -62.63 -53.68 -62.60
N SER A 84 -61.51 -54.30 -62.46
CA SER A 84 -60.63 -54.21 -61.27
C SER A 84 -59.49 -53.23 -61.53
N TYR A 85 -59.22 -52.38 -60.56
CA TYR A 85 -58.27 -51.31 -60.70
C TYR A 85 -57.34 -51.23 -59.51
N ARG A 86 -56.15 -50.68 -59.69
CA ARG A 86 -55.21 -50.25 -58.69
C ARG A 86 -55.26 -48.74 -58.58
N VAL A 87 -55.60 -48.24 -57.42
CA VAL A 87 -55.59 -46.80 -57.10
C VAL A 87 -54.32 -46.59 -56.31
N VAL A 88 -53.40 -45.72 -56.82
CA VAL A 88 -52.13 -45.44 -56.23
C VAL A 88 -52.11 -43.95 -55.88
N GLU A 89 -51.81 -43.56 -54.69
CA GLU A 89 -51.54 -42.19 -54.32
C GLU A 89 -50.26 -41.74 -54.94
N THR A 90 -50.24 -40.72 -55.83
CA THR A 90 -49.09 -40.32 -56.60
C THR A 90 -48.68 -38.88 -56.23
N THR A 91 -49.54 -38.12 -55.62
CA THR A 91 -49.21 -36.80 -55.06
C THR A 91 -49.82 -36.72 -53.66
N PHE A 92 -48.99 -36.47 -52.71
CA PHE A 92 -49.40 -36.34 -51.30
C PHE A 92 -49.81 -34.88 -50.99
N PRO A 93 -50.77 -34.66 -50.09
CA PRO A 93 -51.01 -33.30 -49.58
C PRO A 93 -49.74 -32.63 -49.04
N PHE A 94 -49.68 -31.31 -49.13
CA PHE A 94 -48.54 -30.53 -48.67
C PHE A 94 -48.28 -30.81 -47.18
N ASN A 95 -47.02 -31.08 -46.84
CA ASN A 95 -46.54 -31.47 -45.51
C ASN A 95 -47.05 -32.80 -44.96
N TYR A 96 -47.59 -33.67 -45.83
CA TYR A 96 -48.02 -34.98 -45.44
C TYR A 96 -47.24 -36.07 -46.19
N GLU A 97 -47.08 -37.20 -45.55
CA GLU A 97 -46.50 -38.42 -46.11
C GLU A 97 -47.49 -39.59 -45.93
N PRO A 98 -47.34 -40.68 -46.71
CA PRO A 98 -48.20 -41.86 -46.55
C PRO A 98 -48.10 -42.36 -45.09
N ASP A 99 -49.31 -42.80 -44.62
CA ASP A 99 -49.39 -43.57 -43.39
C ASP A 99 -49.96 -44.95 -43.68
N GLY A 100 -49.07 -45.87 -43.95
CA GLY A 100 -49.41 -47.23 -44.32
C GLY A 100 -49.64 -47.44 -45.80
N GLN A 101 -50.85 -47.83 -46.23
CA GLN A 101 -51.19 -48.20 -47.55
C GLN A 101 -51.25 -47.05 -48.53
N THR A 102 -50.51 -47.12 -49.64
CA THR A 102 -50.49 -46.11 -50.73
C THR A 102 -51.13 -46.64 -52.00
N GLU A 103 -51.56 -47.91 -52.03
CA GLU A 103 -52.16 -48.59 -53.17
C GLU A 103 -53.38 -49.39 -52.70
N TRP A 104 -54.50 -49.25 -53.38
CA TRP A 104 -55.76 -49.93 -53.12
C TRP A 104 -56.22 -50.65 -54.34
N LYS A 105 -56.63 -51.95 -54.21
CA LYS A 105 -57.29 -52.68 -55.25
C LYS A 105 -58.78 -52.52 -55.07
N VAL A 106 -59.47 -52.07 -56.10
CA VAL A 106 -60.89 -51.80 -56.11
C VAL A 106 -61.54 -52.50 -57.32
N THR A 107 -62.75 -52.87 -57.17
CA THR A 107 -63.51 -53.54 -58.31
C THR A 107 -64.83 -52.77 -58.41
N ILE A 108 -65.16 -52.37 -59.67
CA ILE A 108 -66.41 -51.74 -60.04
C ILE A 108 -67.15 -52.71 -60.93
N ASN A 109 -68.28 -53.25 -60.56
CA ASN A 109 -69.04 -54.14 -61.32
C ASN A 109 -70.49 -54.19 -60.82
N THR A 110 -71.35 -55.04 -61.43
CA THR A 110 -72.75 -55.18 -61.02
C THR A 110 -72.92 -55.75 -59.63
N THR A 111 -71.95 -56.50 -59.12
CA THR A 111 -72.00 -57.13 -57.77
C THR A 111 -71.47 -56.26 -56.69
N HIS A 112 -70.46 -55.46 -56.98
CA HIS A 112 -69.79 -54.60 -56.02
C HIS A 112 -70.30 -53.10 -56.14
N GLY A 113 -71.16 -52.82 -57.10
CA GLY A 113 -71.69 -51.47 -57.35
C GLY A 113 -70.87 -50.70 -58.39
N SER A 114 -71.50 -49.62 -58.88
CA SER A 114 -70.86 -48.71 -59.86
C SER A 114 -69.98 -47.61 -59.20
N LEU A 115 -69.83 -47.59 -57.87
CA LEU A 115 -69.01 -46.68 -57.11
C LEU A 115 -68.16 -47.49 -56.16
N ALA A 116 -66.86 -47.32 -56.24
CA ALA A 116 -65.91 -47.92 -55.26
C ALA A 116 -65.34 -46.74 -54.42
N THR A 117 -65.22 -46.93 -53.10
CA THR A 117 -64.72 -45.94 -52.20
C THR A 117 -63.32 -46.33 -51.64
N VAL A 118 -62.37 -45.45 -51.70
CA VAL A 118 -61.03 -45.52 -51.06
C VAL A 118 -60.95 -44.54 -49.91
N ASN A 119 -60.57 -45.04 -48.75
CA ASN A 119 -60.17 -44.26 -47.61
C ASN A 119 -58.65 -44.29 -47.54
N ALA A 120 -58.00 -43.12 -47.76
CA ALA A 120 -56.56 -42.94 -47.74
C ALA A 120 -56.15 -42.08 -46.62
N TYR A 121 -55.10 -42.45 -45.91
CA TYR A 121 -54.60 -41.76 -44.76
C TYR A 121 -53.15 -41.30 -44.97
N ASN A 122 -52.84 -40.04 -44.55
CA ASN A 122 -51.51 -39.56 -44.49
C ASN A 122 -51.25 -38.99 -43.10
N ARG A 123 -50.03 -39.03 -42.65
CA ARG A 123 -49.58 -38.37 -41.43
C ARG A 123 -48.80 -37.10 -41.77
N LEU A 124 -48.78 -36.19 -40.87
CA LEU A 124 -47.93 -35.01 -40.97
C LEU A 124 -46.48 -35.43 -40.98
N LYS A 125 -45.74 -34.87 -41.90
CA LYS A 125 -44.26 -34.98 -41.93
C LYS A 125 -43.73 -34.29 -40.70
N LYS A 126 -42.71 -34.90 -40.11
CA LYS A 126 -42.04 -34.39 -38.93
C LYS A 126 -40.55 -34.47 -39.13
N GLY A 127 -39.90 -33.53 -38.51
CA GLY A 127 -38.45 -33.46 -38.45
C GLY A 127 -37.96 -33.11 -37.07
N HIS A 128 -36.73 -32.74 -36.99
CA HIS A 128 -36.06 -32.40 -35.72
C HIS A 128 -35.23 -31.16 -35.86
N ILE A 129 -35.00 -30.53 -34.73
CA ILE A 129 -34.00 -29.50 -34.57
C ILE A 129 -32.99 -29.98 -33.56
N GLU A 130 -31.72 -29.93 -33.91
CA GLU A 130 -30.63 -30.21 -33.00
C GLU A 130 -29.77 -28.99 -32.80
N VAL A 131 -29.17 -28.89 -31.64
CA VAL A 131 -28.32 -27.77 -31.23
C VAL A 131 -26.95 -28.32 -30.85
N LEU A 132 -25.91 -27.68 -31.36
CA LEU A 132 -24.54 -27.81 -30.93
C LEU A 132 -24.16 -26.53 -30.21
N LYS A 133 -23.95 -26.65 -28.90
CA LYS A 133 -23.71 -25.52 -28.04
C LYS A 133 -22.25 -25.41 -27.64
N SER A 134 -21.62 -24.28 -27.90
CA SER A 134 -20.19 -24.11 -27.66
C SER A 134 -19.88 -22.75 -26.99
N ASP A 135 -18.70 -22.69 -26.41
CA ASP A 135 -18.06 -21.47 -25.94
C ASP A 135 -17.50 -20.70 -27.15
N ALA A 136 -17.90 -19.45 -27.31
CA ALA A 136 -17.51 -18.62 -28.47
C ALA A 136 -16.01 -18.35 -28.55
N GLU A 137 -15.29 -18.45 -27.44
CA GLU A 137 -13.86 -18.11 -27.40
C GLU A 137 -12.97 -19.36 -27.51
N SER A 138 -13.35 -20.44 -26.84
CA SER A 138 -12.54 -21.68 -26.84
C SER A 138 -13.05 -22.76 -27.78
N GLY A 139 -14.28 -22.63 -28.25
CA GLY A 139 -14.96 -23.69 -29.02
C GLY A 139 -15.34 -24.92 -28.18
N LYS A 140 -15.18 -24.88 -26.87
CA LYS A 140 -15.50 -26.00 -25.98
C LYS A 140 -17.01 -26.19 -25.89
N ASP A 141 -17.46 -27.44 -25.90
CA ASP A 141 -18.86 -27.79 -25.75
C ASP A 141 -19.45 -27.32 -24.43
N LEU A 142 -20.69 -26.83 -24.47
CA LEU A 142 -21.39 -26.28 -23.30
C LEU A 142 -22.65 -27.10 -22.99
N SER A 143 -22.70 -27.61 -21.77
CA SER A 143 -23.87 -28.32 -21.23
C SER A 143 -24.83 -27.37 -20.51
N GLY A 144 -26.11 -27.76 -20.41
CA GLY A 144 -27.10 -27.10 -19.60
C GLY A 144 -27.88 -25.97 -20.27
N ALA A 145 -27.64 -25.71 -21.57
CA ALA A 145 -28.48 -24.80 -22.35
C ALA A 145 -29.82 -25.43 -22.67
N GLU A 146 -30.90 -24.64 -22.63
CA GLU A 146 -32.23 -25.02 -23.02
C GLU A 146 -32.77 -24.07 -24.07
N PHE A 147 -33.48 -24.60 -25.06
CA PHE A 147 -34.07 -23.84 -26.13
C PHE A 147 -35.54 -24.14 -26.22
N THR A 148 -36.34 -23.14 -26.49
CA THR A 148 -37.77 -23.31 -26.75
C THR A 148 -38.08 -23.00 -28.22
N VAL A 149 -38.80 -23.90 -28.88
CA VAL A 149 -39.24 -23.76 -30.24
C VAL A 149 -40.66 -23.17 -30.21
N TYR A 150 -40.84 -22.03 -30.89
CA TYR A 150 -42.13 -21.35 -31.05
C TYR A 150 -42.56 -21.40 -32.51
N ASP A 151 -43.86 -21.45 -32.73
CA ASP A 151 -44.41 -21.13 -34.05
C ASP A 151 -44.35 -19.61 -34.34
N LEU A 152 -44.79 -19.20 -35.54
CA LEU A 152 -44.78 -17.79 -35.93
C LEU A 152 -45.81 -16.94 -35.17
N ASP A 153 -46.80 -17.56 -34.51
CA ASP A 153 -47.79 -16.92 -33.68
C ASP A 153 -47.33 -16.79 -32.23
N GLY A 154 -46.22 -17.41 -31.90
CA GLY A 154 -45.56 -17.34 -30.57
C GLY A 154 -45.99 -18.40 -29.58
N GLU A 155 -46.70 -19.46 -30.04
CA GLU A 155 -47.05 -20.61 -29.24
C GLU A 155 -45.85 -21.56 -29.11
N GLU A 156 -45.66 -22.10 -27.89
CA GLU A 156 -44.60 -23.07 -27.60
C GLU A 156 -44.91 -24.42 -28.23
N ILE A 157 -44.02 -24.91 -29.04
CA ILE A 157 -44.13 -26.19 -29.77
C ILE A 157 -43.28 -27.31 -29.12
N ALA A 158 -42.06 -27.01 -28.70
CA ALA A 158 -41.15 -27.98 -28.12
C ALA A 158 -40.05 -27.28 -27.28
N VAL A 159 -39.48 -28.06 -26.37
CA VAL A 159 -38.25 -27.69 -25.65
C VAL A 159 -37.11 -28.62 -26.11
N ILE A 160 -35.97 -28.03 -26.40
CA ILE A 160 -34.72 -28.72 -26.77
C ILE A 160 -33.74 -28.54 -25.61
N GLY A 161 -33.24 -29.62 -25.08
CA GLY A 161 -32.25 -29.60 -24.00
C GLY A 161 -32.73 -30.21 -22.69
N PRO A 162 -31.98 -30.01 -21.60
CA PRO A 162 -30.69 -29.31 -21.57
C PRO A 162 -29.61 -29.97 -22.44
N THR A 163 -28.70 -29.17 -23.01
CA THR A 163 -27.53 -29.71 -23.75
C THR A 163 -26.69 -30.60 -22.84
N ASP A 164 -26.19 -31.69 -23.40
CA ASP A 164 -25.34 -32.66 -22.70
C ASP A 164 -23.88 -32.16 -22.56
N LYS A 165 -23.01 -33.03 -22.05
CA LYS A 165 -21.56 -32.74 -21.88
C LYS A 165 -20.81 -32.47 -23.20
N ASN A 166 -21.39 -32.88 -24.36
CA ASN A 166 -20.85 -32.64 -25.68
C ASN A 166 -21.56 -31.44 -26.36
N GLY A 167 -22.25 -30.61 -25.59
CA GLY A 167 -22.99 -29.43 -26.09
C GLY A 167 -24.21 -29.81 -26.94
N TYR A 168 -24.62 -31.07 -27.00
CA TYR A 168 -25.64 -31.55 -27.90
C TYR A 168 -27.01 -31.66 -27.24
N ALA A 169 -28.02 -31.19 -27.94
CA ALA A 169 -29.40 -31.46 -27.63
C ALA A 169 -30.24 -31.58 -28.90
N LYS A 170 -31.32 -32.37 -28.85
CA LYS A 170 -32.21 -32.60 -29.98
C LYS A 170 -33.67 -32.54 -29.54
N SER A 171 -34.49 -31.96 -30.38
CA SER A 171 -35.93 -31.91 -30.16
C SER A 171 -36.59 -33.30 -30.30
N GLY A 172 -37.75 -33.41 -29.70
CA GLY A 172 -38.72 -34.40 -30.16
C GLY A 172 -39.10 -34.16 -31.62
N GLU A 173 -40.00 -35.00 -32.17
CA GLU A 173 -40.56 -34.78 -33.50
C GLU A 173 -41.39 -33.49 -33.58
N ILE A 174 -41.05 -32.63 -34.53
CA ILE A 174 -41.76 -31.35 -34.81
C ILE A 174 -42.37 -31.46 -36.22
N ILE A 175 -43.58 -30.99 -36.39
CA ILE A 175 -44.29 -30.97 -37.68
C ILE A 175 -43.52 -30.02 -38.62
N TYR A 176 -43.51 -30.34 -39.92
CA TYR A 176 -42.91 -29.47 -40.95
C TYR A 176 -43.59 -28.09 -40.92
N GLY A 177 -42.76 -27.04 -40.87
CA GLY A 177 -43.20 -25.66 -40.76
C GLY A 177 -42.06 -24.71 -40.46
N ASP A 178 -42.40 -23.42 -40.30
CA ASP A 178 -41.48 -22.37 -39.93
C ASP A 178 -41.58 -22.11 -38.45
N TYR A 179 -40.43 -22.01 -37.80
CA TYR A 179 -40.32 -21.89 -36.36
C TYR A 179 -39.29 -20.83 -35.97
N ILE A 180 -39.43 -20.37 -34.74
CA ILE A 180 -38.46 -19.51 -34.05
C ILE A 180 -37.91 -20.31 -32.86
N VAL A 181 -36.63 -20.58 -32.88
CA VAL A 181 -35.92 -21.22 -31.76
C VAL A 181 -35.32 -20.10 -30.88
N LYS A 182 -35.60 -20.14 -29.61
CA LYS A 182 -35.00 -19.18 -28.66
C LYS A 182 -34.22 -19.89 -27.59
N GLU A 183 -33.02 -19.39 -27.24
CA GLU A 183 -32.30 -19.87 -26.07
C GLU A 183 -33.02 -19.30 -24.81
N THR A 184 -33.68 -20.17 -24.06
CA THR A 184 -34.48 -19.81 -22.89
C THR A 184 -33.71 -20.00 -21.58
N LYS A 185 -32.66 -20.81 -21.63
CA LYS A 185 -31.73 -20.99 -20.51
C LYS A 185 -30.31 -21.08 -21.02
N VAL A 186 -29.51 -20.12 -20.58
CA VAL A 186 -28.09 -20.04 -20.93
C VAL A 186 -27.29 -20.95 -20.00
N PRO A 187 -26.23 -21.58 -20.45
CA PRO A 187 -25.28 -22.30 -19.60
C PRO A 187 -24.75 -21.38 -18.48
N VAL A 188 -24.52 -21.98 -17.32
CA VAL A 188 -23.97 -21.23 -16.18
C VAL A 188 -22.67 -20.54 -16.55
N ASN A 189 -22.49 -19.28 -16.12
CA ASN A 189 -21.31 -18.44 -16.38
C ASN A 189 -21.18 -17.91 -17.81
N TYR A 190 -22.22 -18.09 -18.64
CA TYR A 190 -22.25 -17.58 -20.01
C TYR A 190 -23.38 -16.57 -20.23
N GLN A 191 -23.32 -15.86 -21.33
CA GLN A 191 -24.37 -14.97 -21.83
C GLN A 191 -24.62 -15.22 -23.31
N PRO A 192 -25.80 -14.92 -23.84
CA PRO A 192 -26.08 -15.06 -25.26
C PRO A 192 -25.15 -14.21 -26.11
N ASP A 193 -24.85 -14.68 -27.31
CA ASP A 193 -24.19 -13.87 -28.34
C ASP A 193 -25.26 -13.23 -29.23
N GLY A 194 -25.61 -11.99 -28.97
CA GLY A 194 -26.65 -11.24 -29.68
C GLY A 194 -28.08 -11.64 -29.34
N ASP A 195 -28.97 -11.60 -30.35
CA ASP A 195 -30.38 -11.97 -30.21
C ASP A 195 -30.51 -13.51 -30.13
N ALA A 196 -30.61 -14.09 -28.99
CA ALA A 196 -30.68 -15.53 -28.74
C ALA A 196 -31.91 -16.21 -29.40
N GLN A 197 -32.15 -15.95 -30.69
CA GLN A 197 -33.24 -16.51 -31.45
C GLN A 197 -32.88 -16.77 -32.93
N TRP A 198 -33.36 -17.89 -33.47
CA TRP A 198 -33.07 -18.34 -34.83
C TRP A 198 -34.37 -18.71 -35.54
N LYS A 199 -34.56 -18.23 -36.77
CA LYS A 199 -35.66 -18.65 -37.63
C LYS A 199 -35.22 -19.87 -38.39
N VAL A 200 -36.02 -20.94 -38.36
CA VAL A 200 -35.73 -22.24 -39.01
C VAL A 200 -36.97 -22.71 -39.75
N SER A 201 -36.76 -23.43 -40.84
CA SER A 201 -37.83 -24.10 -41.63
C SER A 201 -37.53 -25.57 -41.70
N ILE A 202 -38.43 -26.40 -41.23
CA ILE A 202 -38.36 -27.86 -41.35
C ILE A 202 -39.20 -28.25 -42.53
N ASP A 203 -38.58 -28.84 -43.56
CA ASP A 203 -39.24 -29.23 -44.79
C ASP A 203 -38.60 -30.50 -45.38
N ASP A 204 -39.02 -30.88 -46.64
CA ASP A 204 -38.48 -32.07 -47.34
C ASP A 204 -36.99 -31.96 -47.65
N ASN A 205 -36.43 -30.76 -47.78
CA ASN A 205 -35.00 -30.54 -48.03
C ASN A 205 -34.19 -30.50 -46.74
N SER A 206 -34.84 -30.14 -45.65
CA SER A 206 -34.22 -29.94 -44.34
C SER A 206 -35.06 -30.57 -43.23
N PRO A 207 -35.20 -31.89 -43.18
CA PRO A 207 -35.97 -32.57 -42.13
C PRO A 207 -35.26 -32.62 -40.80
N LEU A 208 -33.98 -32.29 -40.76
CA LEU A 208 -33.14 -32.11 -39.61
C LEU A 208 -32.43 -30.75 -39.72
N ILE A 209 -32.73 -29.87 -38.80
CA ILE A 209 -32.03 -28.59 -38.70
C ILE A 209 -30.96 -28.68 -37.61
N THR A 210 -29.73 -28.33 -37.95
CA THR A 210 -28.63 -28.23 -36.99
C THR A 210 -28.34 -26.75 -36.74
N LEU A 211 -28.39 -26.36 -35.49
CA LEU A 211 -28.04 -25.01 -35.03
C LEU A 211 -26.73 -25.02 -34.26
N ASP A 212 -25.68 -24.45 -34.85
CA ASP A 212 -24.40 -24.19 -34.18
C ASP A 212 -24.51 -22.89 -33.43
N ILE A 213 -24.56 -22.94 -32.11
CA ILE A 213 -24.81 -21.78 -31.25
C ILE A 213 -23.68 -21.64 -30.24
N ALA A 214 -23.04 -20.50 -30.24
CA ALA A 214 -22.02 -20.16 -29.25
C ALA A 214 -22.56 -19.17 -28.21
N ASN A 215 -22.06 -19.28 -26.99
CA ASN A 215 -22.31 -18.24 -25.98
C ASN A 215 -21.00 -17.58 -25.56
N LEU A 216 -21.14 -16.31 -25.24
CA LEU A 216 -20.05 -15.49 -24.76
C LEU A 216 -19.80 -15.76 -23.27
N ARG A 217 -18.54 -15.75 -22.89
CA ARG A 217 -18.14 -15.80 -21.49
C ARG A 217 -18.57 -14.55 -20.74
N GLN A 218 -18.79 -14.69 -19.47
CA GLN A 218 -19.04 -13.58 -18.56
C GLN A 218 -17.72 -13.01 -18.04
N TYR A 219 -17.62 -11.71 -18.05
CA TYR A 219 -16.46 -10.96 -17.60
C TYR A 219 -16.87 -9.89 -16.59
N GLY A 220 -15.98 -9.60 -15.70
CA GLY A 220 -16.03 -8.43 -14.83
C GLY A 220 -14.81 -7.56 -15.01
N MET A 221 -14.65 -6.61 -14.12
CA MET A 221 -13.51 -5.70 -14.05
C MET A 221 -12.92 -5.72 -12.65
N VAL A 222 -11.60 -5.55 -12.55
CA VAL A 222 -10.93 -5.31 -11.27
C VAL A 222 -10.30 -3.94 -11.32
N LYS A 223 -10.64 -3.11 -10.35
CA LYS A 223 -10.10 -1.77 -10.21
C LYS A 223 -9.31 -1.65 -8.93
N VAL A 224 -8.06 -1.29 -9.06
CA VAL A 224 -7.19 -0.99 -7.94
C VAL A 224 -7.19 0.52 -7.72
N ARG A 225 -7.34 0.91 -6.45
CA ARG A 225 -7.06 2.27 -5.98
C ARG A 225 -5.82 2.22 -5.12
N LYS A 226 -4.79 2.86 -5.62
CA LYS A 226 -3.50 2.95 -4.96
C LYS A 226 -3.34 4.30 -4.28
N THR A 227 -2.93 4.25 -3.03
CA THR A 227 -2.45 5.41 -2.27
C THR A 227 -1.04 5.15 -1.76
N ALA A 228 -0.30 6.20 -1.47
CA ALA A 228 1.01 6.15 -0.85
C ALA A 228 1.20 7.36 0.06
N GLU A 229 1.91 7.20 1.16
CA GLU A 229 2.15 8.30 2.11
C GLU A 229 2.89 9.49 1.49
N ASP A 230 3.75 9.25 0.50
CA ASP A 230 4.49 10.28 -0.25
C ASP A 230 3.78 10.74 -1.54
N GLY A 231 2.59 10.21 -1.81
CA GLY A 231 1.80 10.53 -3.00
C GLY A 231 2.29 9.92 -4.31
N LEU A 232 3.34 9.11 -4.30
CA LEU A 232 3.89 8.49 -5.52
C LEU A 232 3.16 7.19 -5.83
N VAL A 233 2.16 7.30 -6.71
CA VAL A 233 1.23 6.22 -7.02
C VAL A 233 1.24 5.76 -8.48
N GLU A 234 2.00 6.43 -9.35
CA GLU A 234 2.07 6.13 -10.78
C GLU A 234 3.09 5.03 -11.09
N GLY A 235 2.78 4.16 -12.06
CA GLY A 235 3.70 3.15 -12.57
C GLY A 235 3.87 1.91 -11.68
N LEU A 236 3.06 1.76 -10.62
CA LEU A 236 3.07 0.57 -9.79
C LEU A 236 2.32 -0.56 -10.48
N ILE A 237 2.97 -1.71 -10.60
CA ILE A 237 2.45 -2.85 -11.33
C ILE A 237 1.65 -3.75 -10.40
N PHE A 238 0.41 -4.00 -10.78
CA PHE A 238 -0.45 -4.98 -10.13
C PHE A 238 -0.56 -6.23 -11.00
N ARG A 239 -0.54 -7.38 -10.38
CA ARG A 239 -0.73 -8.69 -11.01
C ARG A 239 -1.94 -9.38 -10.43
N LEU A 240 -2.79 -9.85 -11.34
CA LEU A 240 -3.96 -10.65 -11.03
C LEU A 240 -3.72 -12.07 -11.54
N THR A 241 -3.72 -13.04 -10.64
CA THR A 241 -3.53 -14.46 -11.00
C THR A 241 -4.63 -15.33 -10.40
N GLY A 242 -4.93 -16.43 -11.03
CA GLY A 242 -5.89 -17.41 -10.52
C GLY A 242 -6.42 -18.34 -11.60
N ILE A 243 -7.48 -19.04 -11.28
CA ILE A 243 -8.20 -19.92 -12.21
C ILE A 243 -9.61 -19.38 -12.37
N SER A 244 -10.01 -19.16 -13.62
CA SER A 244 -11.36 -18.70 -13.94
C SER A 244 -12.40 -19.81 -13.75
N GLU A 245 -13.68 -19.46 -13.72
CA GLU A 245 -14.80 -20.43 -13.75
C GLU A 245 -14.80 -21.31 -15.03
N TYR A 246 -14.04 -20.91 -16.04
CA TYR A 246 -13.85 -21.70 -17.27
C TYR A 246 -12.70 -22.71 -17.18
N GLY A 247 -12.00 -22.77 -16.02
CA GLY A 247 -10.87 -23.64 -15.77
C GLY A 247 -9.57 -23.19 -16.42
N GLU A 248 -9.50 -21.93 -16.85
CA GLU A 248 -8.31 -21.35 -17.48
C GLU A 248 -7.51 -20.53 -16.48
N ARG A 249 -6.18 -20.60 -16.63
CA ARG A 249 -5.28 -19.77 -15.84
C ARG A 249 -5.35 -18.33 -16.33
N VAL A 250 -5.63 -17.44 -15.41
CA VAL A 250 -5.56 -15.99 -15.61
C VAL A 250 -4.26 -15.47 -15.01
N ASP A 251 -3.53 -14.65 -15.76
CA ASP A 251 -2.29 -14.01 -15.35
C ASP A 251 -2.19 -12.69 -16.10
N MET A 252 -2.62 -11.62 -15.44
CA MET A 252 -2.72 -10.28 -16.02
C MET A 252 -1.93 -9.27 -15.18
N THR A 253 -1.32 -8.29 -15.85
CA THR A 253 -0.61 -7.21 -15.18
C THR A 253 -1.07 -5.87 -15.73
N VAL A 254 -1.22 -4.89 -14.83
CA VAL A 254 -1.60 -3.51 -15.18
C VAL A 254 -0.84 -2.55 -14.26
N ALA A 255 -0.35 -1.45 -14.82
CA ALA A 255 0.28 -0.39 -14.06
C ALA A 255 -0.73 0.70 -13.65
N THR A 256 -0.49 1.33 -12.51
CA THR A 256 -1.27 2.49 -12.07
C THR A 256 -0.94 3.72 -12.90
N ASN A 257 -1.96 4.53 -13.14
CA ASN A 257 -1.81 5.87 -13.75
C ASN A 257 -1.47 6.94 -12.69
N ALA A 258 -1.34 8.19 -13.13
CA ALA A 258 -1.03 9.33 -12.24
C ALA A 258 -2.07 9.58 -11.13
N ALA A 259 -3.30 9.08 -11.29
CA ALA A 259 -4.33 9.13 -10.24
C ALA A 259 -4.30 7.92 -9.29
N GLY A 260 -3.30 7.05 -9.40
CA GLY A 260 -3.18 5.83 -8.59
C GLY A 260 -4.22 4.77 -8.93
N THR A 261 -4.73 4.75 -10.15
CA THR A 261 -5.74 3.77 -10.57
C THR A 261 -5.15 2.80 -11.58
N ALA A 262 -5.31 1.49 -11.32
CA ALA A 262 -5.08 0.42 -12.29
C ALA A 262 -6.39 -0.32 -12.55
N VAL A 263 -6.68 -0.66 -13.80
CA VAL A 263 -7.91 -1.34 -14.19
C VAL A 263 -7.57 -2.56 -15.03
N PHE A 264 -7.95 -3.72 -14.54
CA PHE A 264 -7.98 -4.95 -15.31
C PHE A 264 -9.36 -5.01 -15.98
N GLU A 265 -9.35 -4.77 -17.26
CA GLU A 265 -10.55 -4.87 -18.06
C GLU A 265 -10.76 -6.31 -18.53
N ARG A 266 -12.02 -6.69 -18.66
CA ARG A 266 -12.41 -7.99 -19.23
C ARG A 266 -11.74 -9.18 -18.52
N VAL A 267 -11.84 -9.22 -17.19
CA VAL A 267 -11.37 -10.34 -16.37
C VAL A 267 -12.46 -11.42 -16.39
N PRO A 268 -12.13 -12.68 -16.75
CA PRO A 268 -13.10 -13.77 -16.64
C PRO A 268 -13.64 -13.89 -15.21
N ILE A 269 -14.90 -14.26 -15.08
CA ILE A 269 -15.46 -14.46 -13.73
C ILE A 269 -14.74 -15.60 -12.99
N GLY A 270 -14.62 -15.47 -11.66
CA GLY A 270 -13.96 -16.46 -10.81
C GLY A 270 -13.98 -16.06 -9.35
N THR A 271 -13.81 -17.01 -8.45
CA THR A 271 -13.87 -16.81 -7.00
C THR A 271 -12.51 -16.77 -6.33
N ASP A 272 -11.48 -17.30 -6.97
CA ASP A 272 -10.16 -17.53 -6.36
C ASP A 272 -9.04 -16.80 -7.11
N TYR A 273 -9.21 -15.50 -7.26
CA TYR A 273 -8.14 -14.65 -7.79
C TYR A 273 -7.29 -14.08 -6.68
N THR A 274 -6.01 -13.97 -6.95
CA THR A 274 -5.02 -13.33 -6.11
C THR A 274 -4.54 -12.06 -6.78
N LEU A 275 -4.64 -10.94 -6.08
CA LEU A 275 -4.20 -9.63 -6.54
C LEU A 275 -3.01 -9.16 -5.69
N SER A 276 -1.88 -8.89 -6.32
CA SER A 276 -0.63 -8.45 -5.68
C SER A 276 -0.04 -7.22 -6.36
N GLU A 277 0.73 -6.46 -5.61
CA GLU A 277 1.64 -5.44 -6.13
C GLU A 277 3.01 -6.07 -6.38
N GLU A 278 3.55 -5.98 -7.61
CA GLU A 278 4.74 -6.72 -8.01
C GLU A 278 6.05 -5.93 -7.89
N ASN A 279 6.00 -4.63 -8.14
CA ASN A 279 7.18 -3.78 -8.17
C ASN A 279 7.16 -2.74 -7.03
N THR A 280 6.72 -3.14 -5.85
CA THR A 280 6.72 -2.25 -4.69
C THR A 280 8.14 -1.71 -4.46
N PRO A 281 8.37 -0.40 -4.57
CA PRO A 281 9.67 0.19 -4.30
C PRO A 281 10.15 -0.13 -2.88
N GLU A 282 11.45 -0.36 -2.73
CA GLU A 282 12.07 -0.80 -1.45
C GLU A 282 11.77 0.09 -0.25
N ARG A 283 11.45 1.38 -0.48
CA ARG A 283 11.09 2.33 0.57
C ARG A 283 9.75 2.05 1.24
N TYR A 284 8.91 1.19 0.64
CA TYR A 284 7.62 0.84 1.22
C TYR A 284 7.62 -0.55 1.85
N VAL A 285 6.73 -0.75 2.78
CA VAL A 285 6.33 -2.07 3.23
C VAL A 285 5.58 -2.75 2.09
N ILE A 286 5.94 -3.99 1.79
CA ILE A 286 5.24 -4.75 0.74
C ILE A 286 3.80 -4.96 1.19
N PRO A 287 2.81 -4.49 0.40
CA PRO A 287 1.41 -4.68 0.73
C PRO A 287 1.01 -6.15 0.73
N GLU A 288 0.09 -6.51 1.59
CA GLU A 288 -0.45 -7.86 1.62
C GLU A 288 -1.20 -8.19 0.33
N VAL A 289 -1.03 -9.41 -0.11
CA VAL A 289 -1.75 -9.99 -1.23
C VAL A 289 -3.24 -10.11 -0.87
N GLN A 290 -4.13 -9.76 -1.80
CA GLN A 290 -5.56 -9.82 -1.57
C GLN A 290 -6.23 -10.90 -2.43
N ASN A 291 -7.02 -11.75 -1.79
CA ASN A 291 -7.90 -12.67 -2.49
C ASN A 291 -9.19 -11.96 -2.88
N ILE A 292 -9.60 -12.14 -4.12
CA ILE A 292 -10.78 -11.47 -4.68
C ILE A 292 -11.59 -12.41 -5.54
N SER A 293 -12.86 -12.11 -5.70
CA SER A 293 -13.75 -12.69 -6.69
C SER A 293 -14.12 -11.66 -7.75
N VAL A 294 -14.35 -12.15 -8.96
CA VAL A 294 -14.80 -11.34 -10.08
C VAL A 294 -16.16 -11.85 -10.54
N GLU A 295 -17.14 -11.00 -10.48
CA GLU A 295 -18.52 -11.29 -10.86
C GLU A 295 -18.86 -10.64 -12.22
N TRP A 296 -19.82 -11.23 -12.90
CA TRP A 296 -20.27 -10.74 -14.19
C TRP A 296 -20.76 -9.29 -14.16
N ASN A 297 -20.28 -8.51 -15.11
CA ASN A 297 -20.65 -7.10 -15.31
C ASN A 297 -20.53 -6.23 -14.05
N ARG A 298 -19.61 -6.60 -13.15
CA ARG A 298 -19.31 -5.86 -11.93
C ARG A 298 -17.87 -5.39 -11.92
N VAL A 299 -17.65 -4.31 -11.16
CA VAL A 299 -16.32 -3.81 -10.85
C VAL A 299 -15.97 -4.22 -9.43
N THR A 300 -15.00 -5.11 -9.28
CA THR A 300 -14.40 -5.43 -7.99
C THR A 300 -13.34 -4.38 -7.69
N GLU A 301 -13.60 -3.49 -6.73
CA GLU A 301 -12.63 -2.47 -6.33
C GLU A 301 -11.82 -2.93 -5.12
N ARG A 302 -10.50 -2.73 -5.16
CA ARG A 302 -9.57 -2.99 -4.05
C ARG A 302 -8.65 -1.82 -3.83
N ARG A 303 -8.26 -1.62 -2.57
CA ARG A 303 -7.34 -0.57 -2.16
C ARG A 303 -6.03 -1.18 -1.70
N PHE A 304 -4.95 -0.54 -2.10
CA PHE A 304 -3.60 -0.83 -1.66
C PHE A 304 -2.94 0.46 -1.22
N ASP A 305 -2.41 0.45 -0.02
CA ASP A 305 -1.74 1.60 0.56
C ASP A 305 -0.25 1.29 0.69
N ASN A 306 0.61 2.12 0.09
CA ASN A 306 2.05 2.03 0.30
C ASN A 306 2.44 2.86 1.52
N ILE A 307 2.80 2.15 2.56
CA ILE A 307 3.26 2.71 3.82
C ILE A 307 4.77 2.81 3.77
N LEU A 308 5.31 3.99 4.00
CA LEU A 308 6.75 4.20 4.04
C LEU A 308 7.38 3.42 5.20
N LYS A 309 8.48 2.76 4.92
CA LYS A 309 9.35 2.26 5.97
C LYS A 309 10.00 3.45 6.66
N LYS A 310 9.99 3.43 7.95
CA LYS A 310 10.53 4.48 8.81
C LYS A 310 11.56 3.88 9.74
N TRP A 311 12.57 4.65 10.05
CA TRP A 311 13.61 4.32 10.99
C TRP A 311 13.64 5.34 12.11
N ARG A 312 14.10 4.95 13.25
CA ARG A 312 14.51 5.83 14.36
C ARG A 312 15.80 5.29 14.95
N ALA A 313 16.57 6.16 15.54
CA ALA A 313 17.75 5.80 16.31
C ALA A 313 17.41 5.67 17.79
N ASP A 314 17.94 4.64 18.39
CA ASP A 314 18.02 4.38 19.81
C ASP A 314 19.50 4.57 20.20
N VAL A 315 19.84 5.75 20.75
CA VAL A 315 21.22 6.18 20.92
C VAL A 315 21.61 6.14 22.37
N LEU A 316 22.71 5.45 22.63
CA LEU A 316 23.35 5.42 23.94
C LEU A 316 24.77 5.94 23.82
N LYS A 317 25.03 7.09 24.49
CA LYS A 317 26.37 7.64 24.68
C LYS A 317 26.99 7.02 25.93
N VAL A 318 28.22 6.58 25.82
CA VAL A 318 28.98 5.94 26.90
C VAL A 318 30.39 6.54 26.99
N ASP A 319 30.92 6.58 28.20
CA ASP A 319 32.31 6.99 28.47
C ASP A 319 33.29 5.93 27.96
N ALA A 320 34.05 6.27 26.94
CA ALA A 320 35.02 5.35 26.34
C ALA A 320 36.12 4.90 27.31
N SER A 321 36.48 5.74 28.28
CA SER A 321 37.51 5.47 29.25
C SER A 321 37.13 4.41 30.29
N LEU A 322 35.82 4.19 30.50
CA LEU A 322 35.27 3.17 31.38
C LEU A 322 35.12 1.81 30.69
N ARG A 323 35.45 1.75 29.42
CA ARG A 323 35.47 0.52 28.63
C ARG A 323 36.55 -0.43 29.16
N GLY A 324 36.20 -1.23 30.18
CA GLY A 324 37.10 -2.22 30.73
C GLY A 324 37.49 -3.24 29.66
N ASN A 325 38.68 -3.89 29.85
CA ASN A 325 39.17 -5.01 29.03
C ASN A 325 38.26 -6.26 29.14
N SER A 326 36.97 -6.13 28.96
CA SER A 326 36.07 -7.28 28.90
C SER A 326 36.00 -7.77 27.45
N GLU A 327 36.70 -8.85 27.14
CA GLU A 327 36.66 -9.62 25.90
C GLU A 327 35.27 -10.23 25.58
N HIS A 328 34.17 -9.70 26.08
CA HIS A 328 32.81 -10.19 25.80
C HIS A 328 31.92 -9.07 25.29
N GLY A 329 32.06 -8.89 24.00
CA GLY A 329 31.34 -8.06 23.14
C GLY A 329 29.88 -8.38 22.95
N THR A 330 29.14 -8.00 22.13
CA THR A 330 27.81 -8.25 21.57
C THR A 330 26.71 -8.50 22.60
N THR A 331 26.25 -7.44 23.19
CA THR A 331 24.94 -7.43 23.81
C THR A 331 23.95 -6.92 22.78
N LYS A 332 23.09 -7.83 22.29
CA LYS A 332 21.92 -7.44 21.51
C LYS A 332 20.98 -6.67 22.42
N MET A 333 20.78 -5.42 22.18
CA MET A 333 19.64 -4.71 22.75
C MET A 333 18.35 -5.30 22.14
N LEU A 334 17.47 -5.75 22.98
CA LEU A 334 16.08 -6.06 22.62
C LEU A 334 15.28 -4.79 22.83
N SER A 335 14.46 -4.41 21.86
CA SER A 335 13.51 -3.31 21.98
C SER A 335 12.67 -3.50 23.22
N LEU A 336 12.87 -2.69 24.24
CA LEU A 336 12.20 -2.81 25.53
C LEU A 336 11.65 -1.43 25.92
N ASP A 337 10.44 -1.46 26.49
CA ASP A 337 9.90 -0.32 27.21
C ASP A 337 10.89 0.16 28.29
N SER A 338 10.92 1.45 28.49
CA SER A 338 11.93 2.23 29.21
C SER A 338 12.40 1.73 30.59
N ASP A 339 11.71 0.77 31.19
CA ASP A 339 12.02 0.32 32.56
C ASP A 339 12.91 -0.94 32.64
N SER A 340 13.31 -1.54 31.52
CA SER A 340 14.04 -2.82 31.51
C SER A 340 15.46 -2.76 30.95
N ILE A 341 15.95 -1.59 30.58
CA ILE A 341 17.27 -1.39 29.97
C ILE A 341 18.44 -1.62 30.96
N VAL A 342 18.20 -1.46 32.24
CA VAL A 342 19.25 -1.37 33.27
C VAL A 342 20.00 -2.67 33.56
N GLU A 343 19.45 -3.83 33.22
CA GLU A 343 20.03 -5.09 33.70
C GLU A 343 20.95 -5.87 32.74
N LYS A 344 21.15 -5.41 31.50
CA LYS A 344 21.79 -6.22 30.45
C LYS A 344 23.11 -5.73 29.87
N LEU A 345 23.54 -4.53 30.19
CA LEU A 345 24.81 -4.01 29.71
C LEU A 345 25.91 -4.27 30.76
N GLY A 346 26.93 -5.04 30.41
CA GLY A 346 28.12 -5.22 31.21
C GLY A 346 28.99 -3.97 31.30
N TYR A 347 28.42 -2.80 31.04
CA TYR A 347 29.02 -1.49 31.18
C TYR A 347 28.28 -0.75 32.30
N PRO A 348 28.97 0.11 33.05
CA PRO A 348 28.31 1.01 34.00
C PRO A 348 27.48 2.04 33.20
N TYR A 349 26.22 1.73 33.02
CA TYR A 349 25.24 2.59 32.34
C TYR A 349 25.10 3.92 33.08
N GLY A 350 25.36 5.02 32.35
CA GLY A 350 25.29 6.35 32.94
C GLY A 350 26.45 6.73 33.86
N GLU A 351 27.49 5.89 33.98
CA GLU A 351 28.69 6.23 34.74
C GLU A 351 29.66 7.06 33.91
N THR A 352 30.27 8.01 34.57
CA THR A 352 31.28 8.90 34.01
C THR A 352 32.48 9.00 34.95
N GLN A 353 33.59 9.54 34.48
CA GLN A 353 34.72 9.87 35.33
C GLN A 353 34.77 11.37 35.64
N GLY A 354 35.37 11.71 36.76
CA GLY A 354 35.50 13.10 37.17
C GLY A 354 34.15 13.77 37.40
N ASN A 355 34.02 15.00 36.92
CA ASN A 355 32.78 15.73 36.91
C ASN A 355 32.09 15.74 35.54
N ALA A 356 32.56 14.90 34.63
CA ALA A 356 31.94 14.79 33.32
C ALA A 356 30.50 14.24 33.43
N THR A 357 29.65 14.63 32.53
CA THR A 357 28.26 14.15 32.46
C THR A 357 27.92 13.72 31.05
N LEU A 358 27.20 12.62 30.91
CA LEU A 358 26.68 12.18 29.61
C LEU A 358 25.43 12.99 29.19
N ALA A 359 24.84 13.77 30.11
CA ALA A 359 23.71 14.62 29.84
C ALA A 359 24.11 15.85 29.01
N GLY A 360 23.21 16.27 28.13
CA GLY A 360 23.35 17.55 27.45
C GLY A 360 24.17 17.51 26.15
N ALA A 361 24.65 16.34 25.71
CA ALA A 361 25.19 16.24 24.37
C ALA A 361 24.07 16.46 23.35
N VAL A 362 24.33 17.32 22.37
CA VAL A 362 23.36 17.65 21.33
C VAL A 362 23.72 16.92 20.06
N TYR A 363 22.81 16.08 19.59
CA TYR A 363 22.93 15.34 18.34
C TYR A 363 21.95 15.91 17.31
N GLY A 364 22.45 16.11 16.09
CA GLY A 364 21.63 16.47 14.93
C GLY A 364 21.29 15.25 14.10
N VAL A 365 20.02 15.12 13.73
CA VAL A 365 19.60 14.22 12.65
C VAL A 365 19.64 15.03 11.36
N TYR A 366 20.40 14.54 10.41
CA TYR A 366 20.60 15.21 9.12
C TYR A 366 20.07 14.35 7.98
N ARG A 367 19.60 15.04 6.95
CA ARG A 367 19.40 14.42 5.64
C ARG A 367 20.34 15.10 4.64
N TYR A 368 21.33 14.35 4.15
CA TYR A 368 22.53 14.90 3.50
C TYR A 368 23.26 15.84 4.47
N ASP A 369 23.31 17.14 4.20
CA ASP A 369 23.91 18.14 5.09
C ASP A 369 22.88 19.10 5.71
N GLU A 370 21.60 18.86 5.50
CA GLU A 370 20.50 19.65 6.08
C GLU A 370 20.11 19.08 7.44
N LEU A 371 20.17 19.93 8.46
CA LEU A 371 19.71 19.58 9.80
C LEU A 371 18.18 19.50 9.82
N VAL A 372 17.66 18.33 10.17
CA VAL A 372 16.22 18.05 10.24
C VAL A 372 15.72 18.23 11.67
N ASP A 373 16.41 17.63 12.65
CA ASP A 373 16.03 17.63 14.05
C ASP A 373 17.25 17.61 14.96
N THR A 374 17.04 17.94 16.24
CA THR A 374 18.06 17.85 17.28
C THR A 374 17.54 17.11 18.49
N TYR A 375 18.40 16.31 19.09
CA TYR A 375 18.14 15.53 20.30
C TYR A 375 19.23 15.79 21.32
N VAL A 376 18.85 15.73 22.59
CA VAL A 376 19.76 15.96 23.70
C VAL A 376 19.79 14.73 24.58
N THR A 377 20.98 14.27 24.95
CA THR A 377 21.14 13.12 25.82
C THR A 377 20.62 13.41 27.23
N ASP A 378 19.98 12.43 27.84
CA ASP A 378 19.59 12.46 29.25
C ASP A 378 20.79 12.20 30.18
N LYS A 379 20.53 12.15 31.48
CA LYS A 379 21.56 11.89 32.52
C LYS A 379 22.30 10.56 32.34
N ASN A 380 21.75 9.62 31.58
CA ASN A 380 22.35 8.33 31.33
C ASN A 380 23.03 8.27 29.94
N GLY A 381 23.07 9.37 29.22
CA GLY A 381 23.61 9.42 27.86
C GLY A 381 22.64 8.95 26.77
N TYR A 382 21.34 8.83 27.08
CA TYR A 382 20.36 8.22 26.22
C TYR A 382 19.46 9.27 25.54
N PHE A 383 19.12 9.00 24.28
CA PHE A 383 17.99 9.62 23.61
C PHE A 383 17.41 8.69 22.54
N LEU A 384 16.14 8.92 22.19
CA LEU A 384 15.41 8.23 21.16
C LEU A 384 14.88 9.24 20.15
N THR A 385 15.15 9.00 18.86
CA THR A 385 14.65 9.92 17.83
C THR A 385 13.19 9.66 17.47
N ASP A 386 12.58 10.60 16.79
CA ASP A 386 11.33 10.37 16.07
C ASP A 386 11.55 9.41 14.87
N TYR A 387 10.46 8.99 14.24
CA TYR A 387 10.52 8.15 13.06
C TYR A 387 10.65 8.98 11.79
N TYR A 388 11.67 8.68 10.99
CA TYR A 388 11.94 9.30 9.70
C TYR A 388 11.73 8.30 8.57
N PRO A 389 11.25 8.74 7.37
CA PRO A 389 11.17 7.86 6.21
C PRO A 389 12.55 7.35 5.82
N CYS A 390 12.69 6.04 5.62
CA CYS A 390 13.94 5.46 5.14
C CYS A 390 14.31 5.99 3.76
N GLY A 391 15.60 6.18 3.51
CA GLY A 391 16.11 6.69 2.23
C GLY A 391 17.54 7.18 2.34
N GLU A 392 18.08 7.63 1.24
CA GLU A 392 19.46 8.11 1.19
C GLU A 392 19.69 9.39 1.99
N GLY A 393 20.91 9.55 2.46
CA GLY A 393 21.41 10.79 3.07
C GLY A 393 21.14 10.95 4.55
N TRP A 394 20.46 10.02 5.20
CA TRP A 394 20.21 10.10 6.63
C TRP A 394 21.44 9.77 7.45
N ASN A 395 21.76 10.64 8.39
CA ASN A 395 22.86 10.43 9.34
C ASN A 395 22.62 11.20 10.65
N ILE A 396 23.31 10.75 11.69
CA ILE A 396 23.37 11.43 12.99
C ILE A 396 24.78 11.88 13.23
N ARG A 397 24.93 13.08 13.77
CA ARG A 397 26.21 13.69 14.15
C ARG A 397 26.07 14.38 15.49
N GLU A 398 27.07 14.32 16.28
CA GLU A 398 27.16 15.20 17.44
C GLU A 398 27.41 16.64 17.00
N ILE A 399 26.64 17.58 17.56
CA ILE A 399 26.79 19.03 17.32
C ILE A 399 27.57 19.67 18.46
N THR A 400 27.25 19.24 19.67
CA THR A 400 27.85 19.77 20.90
C THR A 400 28.05 18.61 21.84
N PRO A 401 29.27 18.37 22.30
CA PRO A 401 29.52 17.32 23.29
C PRO A 401 28.90 17.67 24.63
N SER A 402 28.67 16.67 25.43
CA SER A 402 28.32 16.86 26.82
C SER A 402 29.52 17.38 27.61
N GLU A 403 29.22 17.96 28.75
CA GLU A 403 30.26 18.55 29.60
C GLU A 403 31.32 17.51 30.01
N GLY A 404 32.57 17.86 29.78
CA GLY A 404 33.70 17.02 30.09
C GLY A 404 34.10 16.03 28.99
N TYR A 405 33.44 16.05 27.84
CA TYR A 405 33.76 15.18 26.71
C TYR A 405 34.27 15.98 25.50
N LEU A 406 34.99 15.30 24.66
CA LEU A 406 35.41 15.82 23.35
C LEU A 406 34.28 15.63 22.33
N LEU A 407 34.27 16.48 21.31
CA LEU A 407 33.29 16.34 20.21
C LEU A 407 33.59 15.07 19.40
N ASP A 408 32.58 14.22 19.22
CA ASP A 408 32.65 13.11 18.26
C ASP A 408 32.32 13.62 16.85
N GLU A 409 33.34 13.69 16.00
CA GLU A 409 33.19 14.09 14.59
C GLU A 409 32.66 12.97 13.68
N THR A 410 32.35 11.80 14.23
CA THR A 410 31.88 10.64 13.47
C THR A 410 30.51 10.91 12.86
N VAL A 411 30.34 10.47 11.62
CA VAL A 411 29.05 10.52 10.92
C VAL A 411 28.43 9.15 10.94
N TYR A 412 27.33 8.99 11.62
CA TYR A 412 26.60 7.73 11.76
C TYR A 412 25.48 7.68 10.73
N TRP A 413 25.61 6.78 9.75
CA TRP A 413 24.64 6.59 8.68
C TRP A 413 23.57 5.58 9.10
N LEU A 414 22.30 6.01 9.18
CA LEU A 414 21.15 5.24 9.65
C LEU A 414 19.98 5.39 8.69
N GLY A 415 19.15 4.37 8.56
CA GLY A 415 17.95 4.45 7.72
C GLY A 415 18.19 4.56 6.22
N VAL A 416 19.45 4.42 5.75
CA VAL A 416 19.86 4.71 4.36
C VAL A 416 19.49 3.59 3.38
N THR A 417 19.29 2.36 3.85
CA THR A 417 19.02 1.19 3.03
C THR A 417 17.63 0.62 3.31
N PRO A 418 16.57 1.13 2.66
CA PRO A 418 15.19 0.68 2.94
C PRO A 418 14.98 -0.81 2.73
N GLY A 419 15.77 -1.45 1.84
CA GLY A 419 15.67 -2.89 1.55
C GLY A 419 15.94 -3.81 2.72
N GLN A 420 16.69 -3.35 3.72
CA GLN A 420 16.98 -4.14 4.94
C GLN A 420 15.78 -4.25 5.90
N TYR A 421 14.77 -3.42 5.75
CA TYR A 421 13.61 -3.39 6.62
C TYR A 421 12.41 -4.06 5.97
N THR A 422 11.62 -4.74 6.79
CA THR A 422 10.38 -5.42 6.36
C THR A 422 9.12 -4.79 6.95
N ARG A 423 9.26 -3.93 7.98
CA ARG A 423 8.16 -3.32 8.72
C ARG A 423 8.09 -1.81 8.48
N GLU A 424 6.96 -1.22 8.82
CA GLU A 424 6.77 0.23 8.79
C GLU A 424 7.76 0.95 9.71
N LYS A 425 7.84 0.52 10.96
CA LYS A 425 8.65 1.16 12.01
C LYS A 425 9.80 0.27 12.41
N ASN A 426 11.01 0.81 12.34
CA ASN A 426 12.25 0.11 12.62
C ASN A 426 13.08 0.97 13.59
N THR A 427 13.74 0.33 14.53
CA THR A 427 14.66 0.99 15.47
C THR A 427 16.06 0.49 15.18
N GLU A 428 16.99 1.41 15.02
CA GLU A 428 18.43 1.15 14.92
C GLU A 428 19.10 1.56 16.23
N GLU A 429 19.87 0.64 16.79
CA GLU A 429 20.63 0.85 18.02
C GLU A 429 21.99 1.43 17.64
N LEU A 430 22.40 2.49 18.34
CA LEU A 430 23.65 3.19 18.15
C LEU A 430 24.35 3.44 19.49
N ASP A 431 25.44 2.75 19.73
CA ASP A 431 26.32 3.02 20.85
C ASP A 431 27.41 4.02 20.40
N VAL A 432 27.48 5.16 21.05
CA VAL A 432 28.48 6.20 20.80
C VAL A 432 29.46 6.21 21.94
N TYR A 433 30.74 5.99 21.63
CA TYR A 433 31.81 5.99 22.60
C TYR A 433 32.54 7.34 22.58
N GLU A 434 32.46 8.04 23.69
CA GLU A 434 32.97 9.40 23.82
C GLU A 434 34.26 9.47 24.63
N ASP A 435 35.20 10.20 24.12
CA ASP A 435 36.46 10.43 24.80
C ASP A 435 36.32 11.59 25.81
N ILE A 436 36.60 11.28 27.07
CA ILE A 436 36.57 12.29 28.13
C ILE A 436 37.81 13.18 28.04
N ILE A 437 37.67 14.44 28.43
CA ILE A 437 38.75 15.40 28.59
C ILE A 437 39.70 14.93 29.69
N PHE A 438 40.98 14.87 29.40
CA PHE A 438 42.04 14.59 30.35
C PHE A 438 43.02 15.76 30.43
N GLY A 439 43.52 16.05 31.62
CA GLY A 439 44.60 17.01 31.82
C GLY A 439 45.50 16.62 32.99
N SER A 440 46.53 17.40 33.19
CA SER A 440 47.45 17.20 34.30
C SER A 440 47.75 18.52 34.97
N LEU A 441 48.24 18.47 36.18
CA LEU A 441 48.77 19.64 36.85
C LEU A 441 50.19 19.40 37.33
N TYR A 442 50.96 20.45 37.34
CA TYR A 442 52.33 20.52 37.82
C TYR A 442 52.44 21.57 38.90
N LEU A 443 53.13 21.21 39.96
CA LEU A 443 53.39 22.09 41.10
C LEU A 443 54.85 22.48 41.11
N ILE A 444 55.11 23.75 41.35
CA ILE A 444 56.43 24.26 41.73
C ILE A 444 56.26 24.77 43.11
N LYS A 445 56.91 24.12 44.06
CA LYS A 445 56.75 24.47 45.49
C LYS A 445 57.98 25.21 45.98
N HIS A 446 57.73 26.39 46.48
CA HIS A 446 58.72 27.22 47.18
C HIS A 446 58.25 27.44 48.64
N MET A 447 59.20 27.78 49.46
CA MET A 447 58.98 28.28 50.78
C MET A 447 59.05 29.78 50.76
N ASP A 448 58.06 30.47 51.29
CA ASP A 448 58.09 31.90 51.56
C ASP A 448 58.99 32.14 52.75
N ASP A 449 60.26 32.50 52.50
CA ASP A 449 61.26 32.82 53.48
C ASP A 449 61.35 34.32 53.81
N GLY A 450 60.38 35.11 53.22
CA GLY A 450 60.28 36.52 53.40
C GLY A 450 61.43 37.27 52.66
N SER A 451 62.20 36.65 51.85
CA SER A 451 63.22 37.25 51.03
C SER A 451 62.62 37.92 49.77
N THR A 452 63.23 39.03 49.29
CA THR A 452 62.82 39.68 48.02
C THR A 452 63.54 39.09 46.81
N GLY A 453 64.20 37.93 46.95
CA GLY A 453 64.91 37.20 45.90
C GLY A 453 64.15 36.02 45.34
N LEU A 454 64.88 35.06 44.76
CA LEU A 454 64.32 33.76 44.41
C LEU A 454 64.05 32.99 45.67
N GLU A 455 62.79 32.59 45.85
CA GLU A 455 62.36 31.81 47.00
C GLU A 455 63.04 30.40 46.94
N THR A 456 63.23 29.83 48.14
CA THR A 456 63.90 28.54 48.29
C THR A 456 62.94 27.42 47.84
N VAL A 457 63.39 26.54 46.96
CA VAL A 457 62.61 25.34 46.53
C VAL A 457 62.37 24.39 47.68
N GLU A 458 61.19 23.79 47.74
CA GLU A 458 60.85 22.79 48.74
C GLU A 458 60.81 21.41 48.12
N ALA A 459 61.82 20.57 48.39
CA ALA A 459 61.90 19.19 47.98
C ALA A 459 61.24 18.28 49.02
N GLY A 460 60.59 17.19 48.58
CA GLY A 460 59.95 16.20 49.45
C GLY A 460 58.63 16.65 50.12
N ALA A 461 58.07 17.77 49.66
CA ALA A 461 56.71 18.16 49.99
C ALA A 461 55.69 17.16 49.37
N GLU A 462 54.76 16.71 50.16
CA GLU A 462 53.77 15.71 49.76
C GLU A 462 52.40 16.36 49.57
N PHE A 463 51.73 16.00 48.45
CA PHE A 463 50.40 16.54 48.13
C PHE A 463 49.46 15.40 47.73
N GLU A 464 48.26 15.53 48.19
CA GLU A 464 47.11 14.76 47.70
C GLU A 464 46.36 15.60 46.67
N VAL A 465 46.15 14.99 45.50
CA VAL A 465 45.31 15.56 44.44
C VAL A 465 44.15 14.63 44.27
N TYR A 466 42.93 15.11 44.38
CA TYR A 466 41.73 14.25 44.27
C TYR A 466 40.55 15.04 43.76
N LEU A 467 39.65 14.31 43.05
CA LEU A 467 38.43 14.87 42.55
C LEU A 467 37.62 15.43 43.71
N LYS A 468 37.30 16.73 43.68
CA LYS A 468 36.64 17.44 44.74
C LYS A 468 35.32 16.86 45.18
N THR A 469 34.49 16.42 44.23
CA THR A 469 33.18 15.81 44.48
C THR A 469 33.26 14.49 45.23
N ALA A 470 34.42 13.83 45.26
CA ALA A 470 34.68 12.66 46.10
C ALA A 470 34.78 13.00 47.59
N GLY A 471 35.04 14.29 47.92
CA GLY A 471 35.10 14.77 49.29
C GLY A 471 36.42 14.50 50.04
N SER A 472 37.10 13.40 49.69
CA SER A 472 38.42 13.08 50.24
C SER A 472 39.26 12.27 49.25
N TYR A 473 40.57 12.21 49.47
CA TYR A 473 41.51 11.44 48.67
C TYR A 473 41.14 9.95 48.68
N GLU A 474 40.75 9.42 49.82
CA GLU A 474 40.41 7.99 49.98
C GLU A 474 39.13 7.59 49.23
N ASN A 475 38.18 8.50 49.11
CA ASN A 475 36.91 8.24 48.46
C ASN A 475 36.99 8.41 46.94
N ALA A 476 38.00 9.11 46.40
CA ALA A 476 38.17 9.28 44.97
C ALA A 476 38.63 7.97 44.31
N ARG A 477 38.17 7.71 43.11
CA ARG A 477 38.62 6.60 42.27
C ARG A 477 40.11 6.70 42.00
N ASP A 478 40.79 5.59 41.76
CA ASP A 478 42.24 5.61 41.45
C ASP A 478 42.56 6.42 40.16
N THR A 479 41.61 6.55 39.23
CA THR A 479 41.74 7.41 38.05
C THR A 479 41.56 8.88 38.34
N GLU A 480 40.92 9.23 39.46
CA GLU A 480 40.51 10.60 39.86
C GLU A 480 41.34 11.10 41.04
N ARG A 481 42.44 10.49 41.35
CA ARG A 481 43.36 10.91 42.38
C ARG A 481 44.81 10.65 42.03
N ASP A 482 45.70 11.44 42.58
CA ASP A 482 47.16 11.20 42.52
C ASP A 482 47.84 11.67 43.80
N TYR A 483 48.99 11.08 44.06
CA TYR A 483 49.84 11.46 45.22
C TYR A 483 51.17 11.93 44.71
N LEU A 484 51.48 13.21 45.01
CA LEU A 484 52.63 13.89 44.50
C LEU A 484 53.69 14.08 45.57
N ILE A 485 54.97 13.94 45.21
CA ILE A 485 56.13 14.27 46.02
C ILE A 485 57.05 15.16 45.19
N THR A 486 57.36 16.38 45.68
CA THR A 486 58.24 17.29 45.00
C THR A 486 59.65 16.78 44.91
N ASP A 487 60.30 16.95 43.75
CA ASP A 487 61.69 16.58 43.50
C ASP A 487 62.68 17.61 44.08
N GLU A 488 63.98 17.41 43.78
CA GLU A 488 65.04 18.31 44.23
C GLU A 488 64.95 19.77 43.73
N HIS A 489 64.11 19.98 42.71
CA HIS A 489 63.84 21.31 42.14
C HIS A 489 62.46 21.85 42.58
N GLY A 490 61.79 21.21 43.50
CA GLY A 490 60.48 21.56 43.97
C GLY A 490 59.32 21.23 43.00
N TYR A 491 59.58 20.38 41.94
CA TYR A 491 58.55 20.03 40.95
C TYR A 491 57.86 18.71 41.34
N ALA A 492 56.53 18.70 41.06
CA ALA A 492 55.76 17.48 41.08
C ALA A 492 54.60 17.59 40.05
N GLY A 493 54.27 16.49 39.40
CA GLY A 493 53.18 16.49 38.39
C GLY A 493 52.30 15.28 38.49
N THR A 494 51.02 15.44 38.16
CA THR A 494 50.07 14.36 38.18
C THR A 494 50.16 13.53 36.90
N LYS A 495 49.65 12.32 36.96
CA LYS A 495 49.17 11.59 35.75
C LYS A 495 48.04 12.40 35.08
N GLN A 496 47.57 11.93 33.93
CA GLN A 496 46.37 12.49 33.32
C GLN A 496 45.16 12.22 34.23
N LEU A 497 44.46 13.27 34.60
CA LEU A 497 43.27 13.25 35.41
C LEU A 497 42.05 13.58 34.51
N PRO A 498 40.88 12.94 34.71
CA PRO A 498 39.69 13.22 33.93
C PRO A 498 39.13 14.59 34.26
N TYR A 499 38.26 15.12 33.38
CA TYR A 499 37.55 16.38 33.53
C TYR A 499 36.97 16.54 34.92
N GLY A 500 37.20 17.70 35.53
CA GLY A 500 36.64 17.97 36.84
C GLY A 500 37.49 18.90 37.66
N VAL A 501 36.96 19.27 38.79
CA VAL A 501 37.66 20.12 39.76
C VAL A 501 38.37 19.25 40.79
N TYR A 502 39.66 19.47 40.92
CA TYR A 502 40.52 18.70 41.78
C TYR A 502 40.99 19.57 42.95
N THR A 503 40.86 19.08 44.14
CA THR A 503 41.48 19.69 45.34
C THR A 503 42.94 19.21 45.43
N VAL A 504 43.82 20.18 45.52
CA VAL A 504 45.25 19.99 45.82
C VAL A 504 45.49 20.34 47.27
N ARG A 505 45.85 19.37 48.06
CA ARG A 505 46.08 19.54 49.50
C ARG A 505 47.49 19.11 49.88
N GLN A 506 48.28 20.00 50.41
CA GLN A 506 49.59 19.64 50.99
C GLN A 506 49.36 18.84 52.29
N THR A 507 49.97 17.66 52.37
CA THR A 507 49.87 16.75 53.52
C THR A 507 51.13 16.73 54.34
N LYS A 508 52.25 17.07 53.68
CA LYS A 508 53.58 17.15 54.40
C LYS A 508 54.43 18.25 53.76
N GLY A 509 55.06 18.99 54.57
CA GLY A 509 56.02 20.03 54.26
C GLY A 509 57.23 20.02 55.14
N THR A 510 58.10 20.99 54.96
CA THR A 510 59.33 21.17 55.81
C THR A 510 58.89 21.55 57.24
N GLU A 511 59.50 20.92 58.21
CA GLU A 511 59.22 21.20 59.64
C GLU A 511 59.50 22.67 59.97
N GLY A 512 58.51 23.31 60.58
CA GLY A 512 58.55 24.73 60.99
C GLY A 512 57.92 25.69 60.01
N PHE A 513 57.38 25.22 58.89
CA PHE A 513 56.57 26.02 57.97
C PHE A 513 55.12 25.56 57.95
N ASP A 514 54.19 26.51 57.85
CA ASP A 514 52.79 26.20 57.68
C ASP A 514 52.57 25.54 56.32
N LEU A 515 51.70 24.55 56.25
CA LEU A 515 51.33 23.93 55.01
C LEU A 515 50.59 24.93 54.13
N ALA A 516 50.79 24.87 52.83
CA ALA A 516 50.04 25.66 51.87
C ALA A 516 48.54 25.35 52.03
N ALA A 517 47.72 26.38 52.00
CA ALA A 517 46.28 26.23 52.02
C ALA A 517 45.83 25.34 50.81
N PRO A 518 44.89 24.42 51.01
CA PRO A 518 44.30 23.67 49.91
C PRO A 518 43.75 24.60 48.85
N PHE A 519 43.92 24.26 47.60
CA PHE A 519 43.39 25.02 46.46
C PHE A 519 42.82 24.04 45.43
N ASP A 520 42.05 24.57 44.48
CA ASP A 520 41.38 23.78 43.47
C ASP A 520 41.88 24.10 42.09
N VAL A 521 41.92 23.06 41.26
CA VAL A 521 42.31 23.12 39.87
C VAL A 521 41.21 22.49 39.03
N PHE A 522 40.73 23.24 38.07
CA PHE A 522 39.72 22.77 37.15
C PHE A 522 40.42 22.25 35.89
N ILE A 523 40.27 20.94 35.64
CA ILE A 523 40.71 20.28 34.42
C ILE A 523 39.54 20.34 33.46
N ASP A 524 39.54 21.30 32.54
CA ASP A 524 38.44 21.62 31.64
C ASP A 524 38.81 21.55 30.15
N LYS A 525 40.07 21.28 29.84
CA LYS A 525 40.57 21.23 28.47
C LYS A 525 41.52 20.05 28.25
N ASP A 526 41.26 19.33 27.15
CA ASP A 526 42.01 18.13 26.83
C ASP A 526 43.52 18.42 26.57
N GLY A 527 44.35 17.57 27.14
CA GLY A 527 45.80 17.69 27.07
C GLY A 527 46.41 18.86 27.79
N CYS A 528 45.63 19.65 28.52
CA CYS A 528 46.16 20.77 29.29
C CYS A 528 47.04 20.32 30.44
N CYS A 529 48.05 21.12 30.68
CA CYS A 529 48.95 21.00 31.82
C CYS A 529 48.93 22.31 32.60
N TYR A 530 48.26 22.29 33.75
CA TYR A 530 48.12 23.44 34.62
C TYR A 530 49.36 23.56 35.51
N GLN A 531 49.97 24.71 35.56
CA GLN A 531 51.20 24.95 36.34
C GLN A 531 50.92 25.93 37.48
N TYR A 532 51.27 25.54 38.67
CA TYR A 532 51.07 26.31 39.89
C TYR A 532 52.36 26.51 40.65
N LEU A 533 52.66 27.77 40.89
CA LEU A 533 53.67 28.14 41.85
C LEU A 533 53.03 28.28 43.23
N LEU A 534 53.35 27.38 44.15
CA LEU A 534 52.78 27.40 45.49
C LEU A 534 53.66 28.19 46.40
N ASN A 535 53.12 29.32 46.78
CA ASN A 535 53.61 30.20 47.80
C ASN A 535 52.42 30.70 48.62
N ASN A 536 52.57 31.44 49.71
CA ASN A 536 51.45 32.02 50.44
C ASN A 536 50.67 32.94 49.53
N ALA A 537 49.59 32.40 48.96
CA ALA A 537 48.85 33.06 47.92
C ALA A 537 47.81 34.01 48.52
N PRO A 538 47.54 35.23 47.95
CA PRO A 538 46.38 36.03 48.29
C PRO A 538 45.08 35.31 48.00
N PHE A 539 44.01 35.70 48.66
CA PHE A 539 42.67 35.16 48.39
C PHE A 539 42.33 35.23 46.90
N THR A 540 41.85 34.14 46.36
CA THR A 540 41.40 34.02 44.95
C THR A 540 40.16 33.16 44.88
N GLY A 541 39.34 33.33 43.84
CA GLY A 541 38.17 32.50 43.64
C GLY A 541 37.87 32.25 42.17
N TYR A 542 37.31 31.07 41.86
CA TYR A 542 36.75 30.80 40.53
C TYR A 542 35.41 31.52 40.39
N LEU A 543 35.14 32.08 39.22
CA LEU A 543 33.85 32.61 38.90
C LEU A 543 32.98 31.55 38.23
N LYS A 544 31.87 31.20 38.84
CA LYS A 544 30.81 30.39 38.23
C LYS A 544 29.68 31.24 37.71
N ILE A 545 29.44 31.21 36.41
CA ILE A 545 28.32 31.95 35.80
C ILE A 545 27.26 30.93 35.45
N GLN A 546 26.08 31.09 36.04
CA GLN A 546 24.91 30.22 35.79
C GLN A 546 23.92 30.94 34.87
N LYS A 547 23.49 30.28 33.83
CA LYS A 547 22.38 30.72 32.96
C LYS A 547 21.04 30.38 33.56
N ALA A 548 20.10 31.33 33.54
CA ALA A 548 18.74 31.08 33.99
C ALA A 548 17.71 31.70 33.01
N ASP A 549 16.55 31.09 32.93
CA ASP A 549 15.40 31.65 32.24
C ASP A 549 14.76 32.75 33.11
N ALA A 550 14.51 33.93 32.54
CA ALA A 550 13.97 35.06 33.28
C ALA A 550 12.48 34.93 33.63
N GLU A 551 11.75 34.02 32.98
CA GLU A 551 10.33 33.78 33.25
C GLU A 551 10.14 32.66 34.28
N SER A 552 10.88 31.55 34.17
CA SER A 552 10.77 30.40 35.06
C SER A 552 11.72 30.43 36.26
N GLY A 553 12.84 31.15 36.14
CA GLY A 553 13.93 31.13 37.11
C GLY A 553 14.80 29.86 37.09
N LEU A 554 14.50 28.92 36.23
CA LEU A 554 15.23 27.65 36.13
C LEU A 554 16.51 27.83 35.30
N SER A 555 17.47 26.92 35.53
CA SER A 555 18.70 26.88 34.72
C SER A 555 18.40 26.60 33.26
N ILE A 556 19.13 27.26 32.36
CA ILE A 556 19.10 26.99 30.92
C ILE A 556 20.27 26.08 30.59
N PRO A 557 20.04 24.76 30.34
CA PRO A 557 21.09 23.81 29.98
C PRO A 557 21.48 23.99 28.50
N TYR A 558 22.42 24.95 28.28
CA TYR A 558 22.88 25.28 26.94
C TYR A 558 24.38 25.54 26.92
N ALA A 559 25.09 24.78 26.11
CA ALA A 559 26.50 24.98 25.82
C ALA A 559 26.70 26.17 24.86
N GLY A 560 27.66 27.04 25.16
CA GLY A 560 28.10 28.08 24.26
C GLY A 560 27.40 29.45 24.38
N ALA A 561 26.67 29.69 25.45
CA ALA A 561 26.45 31.08 25.88
C ALA A 561 27.79 31.68 26.28
N ALA A 562 28.09 32.88 25.81
CA ALA A 562 29.40 33.47 25.95
C ALA A 562 29.41 34.71 26.80
N PHE A 563 30.43 34.86 27.64
CA PHE A 563 30.62 35.95 28.59
C PHE A 563 32.01 36.54 28.47
N GLN A 564 32.08 37.85 28.75
CA GLN A 564 33.31 38.57 29.00
C GLN A 564 33.33 39.07 30.44
N ILE A 565 34.46 38.94 31.10
CA ILE A 565 34.65 39.33 32.47
C ILE A 565 35.51 40.60 32.48
N TYR A 566 35.21 41.55 33.34
CA TYR A 566 35.93 42.80 33.45
C TYR A 566 36.41 43.01 34.88
N ASN A 567 37.64 43.47 35.00
CA ASN A 567 38.25 43.91 36.24
C ASN A 567 37.56 45.18 36.79
N PRO A 568 37.76 45.54 38.06
CA PRO A 568 37.19 46.73 38.65
C PRO A 568 37.60 48.06 37.95
N ASP A 569 38.76 48.05 37.30
CA ASP A 569 39.26 49.20 36.51
C ASP A 569 38.65 49.26 35.08
N GLY A 570 37.77 48.31 34.72
CA GLY A 570 37.14 48.21 33.42
C GLY A 570 37.99 47.52 32.35
N THR A 571 39.17 47.04 32.68
CA THR A 571 39.96 46.20 31.76
C THR A 571 39.37 44.81 31.67
N ARG A 572 39.50 44.18 30.47
CA ARG A 572 38.97 42.82 30.26
C ARG A 572 39.89 41.81 30.94
N VAL A 573 39.27 40.86 31.63
CA VAL A 573 39.99 39.70 32.18
C VAL A 573 40.32 38.77 31.04
N THR A 574 41.60 38.36 31.00
CA THR A 574 42.10 37.35 30.09
C THR A 574 42.70 36.20 30.89
N MET A 575 42.44 34.97 30.47
CA MET A 575 42.95 33.76 31.08
C MET A 575 43.70 32.95 30.04
N GLN A 576 44.64 32.11 30.44
CA GLN A 576 45.49 31.38 29.52
C GLN A 576 45.30 29.90 29.61
N TYR A 577 45.22 29.27 28.46
CA TYR A 577 45.44 27.82 28.29
C TYR A 577 46.86 27.62 27.77
N THR A 578 47.59 26.71 28.38
CA THR A 578 49.00 26.48 28.03
C THR A 578 49.20 25.34 27.04
N TYR A 579 48.17 24.58 26.75
CA TYR A 579 48.22 23.44 25.84
C TYR A 579 46.94 23.41 24.95
N PRO A 580 47.01 22.99 23.65
CA PRO A 580 48.21 22.56 22.90
C PRO A 580 49.10 23.74 22.51
N GLU A 581 48.54 24.93 22.50
CA GLU A 581 49.26 26.19 22.26
C GLU A 581 48.86 27.22 23.30
N LEU A 582 49.76 28.10 23.65
CA LEU A 582 49.44 29.18 24.54
C LEU A 582 48.31 30.01 23.95
N THR A 583 47.11 29.80 24.47
CA THR A 583 45.90 30.48 24.02
C THR A 583 45.42 31.42 25.11
N VAL A 584 45.32 32.68 24.80
CA VAL A 584 44.71 33.66 25.67
C VAL A 584 43.22 33.77 25.34
N ILE A 585 42.38 33.54 26.29
CA ILE A 585 40.93 33.71 26.15
C ILE A 585 40.47 34.92 26.92
N ASP A 586 39.52 35.63 26.37
CA ASP A 586 38.83 36.77 26.96
C ASP A 586 37.31 36.59 26.92
N THR A 587 36.91 35.46 26.40
CA THR A 587 35.51 35.08 26.23
C THR A 587 35.31 33.67 26.74
N PHE A 588 34.38 33.49 27.66
CA PHE A 588 34.13 32.25 28.38
C PHE A 588 32.78 31.68 27.97
N TYR A 589 32.69 30.40 27.79
CA TYR A 589 31.50 29.73 27.27
C TYR A 589 30.88 28.82 28.30
N THR A 590 29.55 28.81 28.36
CA THR A 590 28.81 27.85 29.19
C THR A 590 28.94 26.43 28.59
N ASN A 591 28.91 25.46 29.48
CA ASN A 591 28.80 24.03 29.17
C ASN A 591 27.33 23.65 28.85
N ALA A 592 27.08 22.38 28.61
CA ALA A 592 25.76 21.87 28.29
C ALA A 592 24.73 22.02 29.44
N GLU A 593 25.18 22.15 30.66
CA GLU A 593 24.31 22.39 31.81
C GLU A 593 23.96 23.88 32.01
N GLY A 594 24.50 24.74 31.13
CA GLY A 594 24.22 26.19 31.14
C GLY A 594 25.00 26.97 32.15
N TYR A 595 26.11 26.46 32.64
CA TYR A 595 27.04 27.24 33.45
C TYR A 595 28.47 27.18 32.90
N LEU A 596 29.29 28.07 33.37
CA LEU A 596 30.73 27.98 33.19
C LEU A 596 31.41 28.21 34.57
N ILE A 597 32.57 27.64 34.74
CA ILE A 597 33.52 28.00 35.79
C ILE A 597 34.77 28.48 35.07
N THR A 598 35.34 29.59 35.54
CA THR A 598 36.58 30.11 34.94
C THR A 598 37.72 29.11 35.09
N PRO A 599 38.58 28.94 34.07
CA PRO A 599 39.73 28.04 34.19
C PRO A 599 40.80 28.49 35.18
N GLU A 600 40.84 29.76 35.45
CA GLU A 600 41.74 30.35 36.43
C GLU A 600 40.95 31.13 37.50
N VAL A 601 41.50 31.26 38.63
CA VAL A 601 40.91 32.06 39.72
C VAL A 601 41.01 33.57 39.44
N LEU A 602 40.03 34.32 39.88
CA LEU A 602 40.10 35.77 39.93
C LEU A 602 40.74 36.19 41.25
N PRO A 603 41.67 37.16 41.22
CA PRO A 603 42.26 37.68 42.45
C PRO A 603 41.27 38.49 43.25
N PHE A 604 41.55 38.68 44.53
CA PHE A 604 40.75 39.53 45.42
C PHE A 604 40.52 40.92 44.81
N GLY A 605 39.26 41.37 44.84
CA GLY A 605 38.88 42.67 44.30
C GLY A 605 37.36 42.89 44.38
N LYS A 606 36.93 44.14 44.44
CA LYS A 606 35.53 44.57 44.43
C LYS A 606 35.18 45.29 43.15
N GLY A 607 33.99 45.01 42.60
CA GLY A 607 33.50 45.67 41.38
C GLY A 607 33.87 45.00 40.06
N TYR A 608 34.17 43.74 40.05
CA TYR A 608 34.22 42.95 38.82
C TYR A 608 32.86 42.98 38.14
N SER A 609 32.82 42.74 36.82
CA SER A 609 31.55 42.59 36.11
C SER A 609 31.63 41.55 35.03
N ILE A 610 30.48 40.93 34.74
CA ILE A 610 30.31 40.05 33.55
C ILE A 610 29.37 40.74 32.57
N VAL A 611 29.64 40.56 31.28
CA VAL A 611 28.79 40.97 30.16
C VAL A 611 28.53 39.75 29.28
N GLU A 612 27.28 39.46 29.01
CA GLU A 612 26.91 38.42 28.07
C GLU A 612 27.10 38.91 26.63
N VAL A 613 27.88 38.21 25.81
CA VAL A 613 28.16 38.55 24.41
C VAL A 613 27.50 37.58 23.43
N LYS A 614 26.98 36.44 23.92
CA LYS A 614 26.21 35.47 23.15
C LYS A 614 25.22 34.79 24.08
N ALA A 615 23.93 34.90 23.76
CA ALA A 615 22.86 34.26 24.52
C ALA A 615 22.69 32.80 24.10
N PRO A 616 22.05 31.95 24.92
CA PRO A 616 21.55 30.64 24.51
C PRO A 616 20.61 30.75 23.31
N TYR A 617 20.59 29.71 22.48
CA TYR A 617 19.65 29.63 21.36
C TYR A 617 18.20 29.77 21.85
N GLY A 618 17.40 30.58 21.17
CA GLY A 618 16.02 30.82 21.55
C GLY A 618 15.82 31.87 22.64
N TYR A 619 16.89 32.53 23.09
CA TYR A 619 16.84 33.60 24.10
C TYR A 619 17.31 34.96 23.57
N VAL A 620 16.83 36.01 24.19
CA VAL A 620 17.21 37.38 23.84
C VAL A 620 18.51 37.71 24.56
N LEU A 621 19.49 38.17 23.79
CA LEU A 621 20.76 38.63 24.38
C LEU A 621 20.58 39.85 25.26
N ASN A 622 21.20 39.83 26.45
CA ASN A 622 21.18 40.95 27.39
C ASN A 622 22.61 41.45 27.70
N TYR A 623 22.95 42.64 27.23
CA TYR A 623 24.26 43.27 27.37
C TYR A 623 24.47 43.99 28.70
N ASP A 624 23.47 44.12 29.58
CA ASP A 624 23.63 44.84 30.82
C ASP A 624 24.67 44.16 31.72
N PRO A 625 25.68 44.84 32.25
CA PRO A 625 26.67 44.24 33.11
C PRO A 625 26.06 43.77 34.44
N VAL A 626 26.54 42.61 34.92
CA VAL A 626 26.26 42.14 36.29
C VAL A 626 27.54 42.31 37.10
N TYR A 627 27.47 43.11 38.15
CA TYR A 627 28.60 43.39 39.03
C TYR A 627 28.69 42.34 40.14
N PHE A 628 29.91 42.00 40.52
CA PHE A 628 30.22 41.06 41.58
C PHE A 628 31.55 41.42 42.25
N ASP A 629 31.76 40.95 43.47
CA ASP A 629 33.00 41.10 44.21
C ASP A 629 33.69 39.73 44.39
N VAL A 630 34.99 39.70 44.33
CA VAL A 630 35.84 38.53 44.63
C VAL A 630 36.42 38.72 46.02
N THR A 631 35.66 38.33 47.03
CA THR A 631 36.01 38.50 48.44
C THR A 631 35.60 37.24 49.22
N ALA A 632 36.18 37.07 50.41
CA ALA A 632 35.79 35.96 51.30
C ALA A 632 34.28 36.00 51.66
N ASP A 633 33.69 37.18 51.76
CA ASP A 633 32.27 37.38 52.10
C ASP A 633 31.33 37.03 50.91
N SER A 634 31.82 37.15 49.69
CA SER A 634 31.06 36.85 48.46
C SER A 634 31.29 35.42 47.95
N ALA A 635 32.21 34.70 48.58
CA ALA A 635 32.57 33.37 48.20
C ALA A 635 31.66 32.33 48.85
N THR A 636 31.36 31.31 48.07
CA THR A 636 30.77 30.03 48.55
C THR A 636 31.81 28.95 48.46
N GLU A 637 31.95 28.12 49.47
CA GLU A 637 32.72 26.90 49.35
C GLU A 637 31.80 25.79 48.90
N ASP A 638 31.95 25.35 47.67
CA ASP A 638 31.29 24.18 47.15
C ASP A 638 32.35 23.08 46.95
N GLY A 639 32.30 22.06 47.84
CA GLY A 639 33.23 20.94 47.82
C GLY A 639 34.72 21.35 47.99
N GLY A 640 35.08 22.48 48.64
CA GLY A 640 36.43 23.00 48.89
C GLY A 640 36.97 23.91 47.76
N ILE A 641 36.18 24.26 46.79
CA ILE A 641 36.50 25.33 45.81
C ILE A 641 35.89 26.65 46.32
N THR A 642 36.70 27.67 46.31
CA THR A 642 36.22 29.04 46.50
C THR A 642 35.55 29.50 45.21
N LEU A 643 34.22 29.51 45.20
CA LEU A 643 33.41 29.93 44.06
C LEU A 643 32.76 31.27 44.32
N ILE A 644 32.85 32.16 43.33
CA ILE A 644 32.03 33.37 43.24
C ILE A 644 30.93 33.08 42.24
N GLU A 645 29.69 32.94 42.72
CA GLU A 645 28.56 32.56 41.86
C GLU A 645 27.81 33.78 41.34
N VAL A 646 27.62 33.85 40.03
CA VAL A 646 26.86 34.91 39.36
C VAL A 646 25.82 34.29 38.44
N THR A 647 24.56 34.70 38.61
CA THR A 647 23.49 34.22 37.72
C THR A 647 23.16 35.27 36.67
N ARG A 648 23.04 34.83 35.43
CA ARG A 648 22.59 35.66 34.32
C ARG A 648 21.33 35.07 33.69
N SER A 649 20.20 35.87 33.73
CA SER A 649 18.93 35.46 33.18
C SER A 649 18.68 36.07 31.81
N ASN A 650 18.06 35.32 30.90
CA ASN A 650 17.62 35.78 29.58
C ASN A 650 16.12 35.54 29.39
N MET A 651 15.49 36.44 28.65
CA MET A 651 14.10 36.26 28.23
C MET A 651 14.03 35.36 27.03
N PRO A 652 13.13 34.37 27.01
CA PRO A 652 12.93 33.52 25.82
C PRO A 652 12.43 34.34 24.63
N GLN A 653 12.90 34.03 23.45
CA GLN A 653 12.43 34.63 22.20
C GLN A 653 11.02 34.17 21.89
N LYS A 654 10.19 35.11 21.53
CA LYS A 654 8.79 34.86 21.17
C LYS A 654 8.54 35.23 19.71
N GLY A 655 7.81 34.44 19.04
CA GLY A 655 7.45 34.67 17.65
C GLY A 655 5.95 34.85 17.45
N ILE A 656 5.59 35.27 16.29
CA ILE A 656 4.19 35.45 15.89
C ILE A 656 3.92 34.65 14.65
N ILE A 657 2.85 33.89 14.70
CA ILE A 657 2.36 33.19 13.53
C ILE A 657 1.31 34.06 12.85
N ARG A 658 1.54 34.36 11.57
CA ARG A 658 0.56 35.02 10.74
C ARG A 658 0.01 34.03 9.71
N ILE A 659 -1.30 33.86 9.74
CA ILE A 659 -1.98 32.97 8.79
C ILE A 659 -2.76 33.85 7.82
N THR A 660 -2.53 33.63 6.53
CA THR A 660 -3.32 34.25 5.47
C THR A 660 -4.09 33.15 4.75
N LYS A 661 -5.40 33.27 4.78
CA LYS A 661 -6.29 32.34 4.08
C LYS A 661 -6.76 32.94 2.78
N THR A 662 -6.49 32.24 1.70
CA THR A 662 -7.03 32.58 0.39
C THR A 662 -7.74 31.36 -0.19
N GLY A 663 -8.63 31.57 -1.10
CA GLY A 663 -9.32 30.52 -1.81
C GLY A 663 -10.06 31.06 -3.02
N GLU A 664 -10.45 30.16 -3.86
CA GLU A 664 -11.27 30.50 -5.00
C GLU A 664 -12.68 30.87 -4.59
N VAL A 665 -13.11 32.01 -5.04
CA VAL A 665 -14.50 32.48 -4.92
C VAL A 665 -15.07 32.69 -6.31
N PHE A 666 -16.34 32.44 -6.44
CA PHE A 666 -17.04 32.81 -7.66
C PHE A 666 -16.90 34.31 -7.87
N TRP A 667 -16.38 34.70 -9.02
CA TRP A 667 -16.12 36.12 -9.34
C TRP A 667 -17.13 36.66 -10.33
N THR A 668 -17.34 35.93 -11.39
CA THR A 668 -18.22 36.37 -12.48
C THR A 668 -18.56 35.19 -13.38
N VAL A 669 -19.30 35.46 -14.39
CA VAL A 669 -19.60 34.54 -15.47
C VAL A 669 -19.11 35.16 -16.79
N THR A 670 -18.41 34.43 -17.61
CA THR A 670 -18.11 34.80 -18.98
C THR A 670 -19.10 34.10 -19.92
N GLU A 671 -19.53 34.82 -20.89
CA GLU A 671 -20.39 34.28 -21.95
C GLU A 671 -19.60 34.29 -23.26
N ALA A 672 -19.57 33.17 -23.93
CA ALA A 672 -19.11 33.06 -25.31
C ALA A 672 -20.00 32.03 -26.02
N ASP A 673 -20.51 32.41 -27.16
CA ASP A 673 -21.38 31.57 -28.01
C ASP A 673 -22.61 30.98 -27.28
N GLY A 674 -23.21 31.78 -26.38
CA GLY A 674 -24.39 31.37 -25.60
C GLY A 674 -24.09 30.36 -24.45
N ILE A 675 -22.84 30.07 -24.22
CA ILE A 675 -22.41 29.21 -23.10
C ILE A 675 -21.86 30.07 -21.96
N TYR A 676 -22.47 29.93 -20.81
CA TYR A 676 -22.04 30.62 -19.58
C TYR A 676 -21.03 29.76 -18.82
N LYS A 677 -19.86 30.31 -18.60
CA LYS A 677 -18.80 29.65 -17.80
C LYS A 677 -18.51 30.47 -16.55
N PRO A 678 -18.53 29.84 -15.40
CA PRO A 678 -18.14 30.52 -14.17
C PRO A 678 -16.64 30.83 -14.18
N VAL A 679 -16.31 32.01 -13.75
CA VAL A 679 -14.94 32.48 -13.54
C VAL A 679 -14.72 32.61 -12.03
N TYR A 680 -13.66 32.05 -11.57
CA TYR A 680 -13.27 32.11 -10.16
C TYR A 680 -12.03 32.97 -10.00
N ALA A 681 -11.94 33.64 -8.90
CA ALA A 681 -10.77 34.41 -8.52
C ALA A 681 -10.30 34.02 -7.13
N VAL A 682 -9.00 33.96 -6.95
CA VAL A 682 -8.41 33.71 -5.64
C VAL A 682 -8.46 34.99 -4.84
N LYS A 683 -9.18 34.98 -3.73
CA LYS A 683 -9.32 36.11 -2.81
C LYS A 683 -9.08 35.68 -1.37
N SER A 684 -8.82 36.67 -0.53
CA SER A 684 -8.78 36.44 0.91
C SER A 684 -10.14 35.99 1.40
N LEU A 685 -10.14 34.91 2.19
CA LEU A 685 -11.36 34.36 2.78
C LEU A 685 -11.45 34.79 4.26
N PRO A 686 -12.29 35.78 4.59
CA PRO A 686 -12.52 36.16 5.98
C PRO A 686 -13.37 35.12 6.71
N GLY A 687 -13.23 35.07 8.02
CA GLY A 687 -14.03 34.19 8.87
C GLY A 687 -13.57 32.73 8.92
N ALA A 688 -12.45 32.40 8.30
CA ALA A 688 -11.84 31.09 8.49
C ALA A 688 -11.32 30.98 9.93
N VAL A 689 -11.74 29.94 10.60
CA VAL A 689 -11.26 29.61 11.94
C VAL A 689 -10.10 28.63 11.79
N PHE A 690 -9.02 28.95 12.43
CA PHE A 690 -7.86 28.09 12.48
C PHE A 690 -7.62 27.66 13.92
N GLU A 691 -7.34 26.43 14.09
CA GLU A 691 -6.79 25.90 15.32
C GLU A 691 -5.29 25.72 15.11
N ILE A 692 -4.51 26.37 15.94
CA ILE A 692 -3.06 26.18 15.95
C ILE A 692 -2.77 25.17 17.05
N ARG A 693 -2.18 24.07 16.66
CA ARG A 693 -1.77 23.01 17.57
C ARG A 693 -0.27 22.85 17.50
N ALA A 694 0.32 22.62 18.62
CA ALA A 694 1.73 22.24 18.65
C ALA A 694 1.90 20.86 18.01
N ALA A 695 2.81 20.73 17.05
CA ALA A 695 3.12 19.43 16.42
C ALA A 695 3.81 18.48 17.39
N GLU A 696 4.49 19.02 18.37
CA GLU A 696 5.20 18.36 19.46
C GLU A 696 5.10 19.21 20.71
N ASP A 697 5.47 18.66 21.85
CA ASP A 697 5.57 19.44 23.08
C ASP A 697 6.66 20.50 22.92
N ILE A 698 6.32 21.76 23.14
CA ILE A 698 7.24 22.88 23.00
C ILE A 698 7.82 23.23 24.36
N TYR A 699 9.11 23.02 24.48
CA TYR A 699 9.87 23.31 25.67
C TYR A 699 10.84 24.49 25.43
N THR A 700 11.07 25.27 26.45
CA THR A 700 12.29 26.08 26.54
C THR A 700 13.46 25.19 27.00
N LEU A 701 14.68 25.66 26.82
CA LEU A 701 15.88 24.89 27.18
C LEU A 701 15.98 24.55 28.67
N ASP A 702 15.29 25.30 29.52
CA ASP A 702 15.16 25.06 30.98
C ASP A 702 14.22 23.89 31.32
N GLY A 703 13.63 23.24 30.29
CA GLY A 703 12.74 22.10 30.44
C GLY A 703 11.29 22.47 30.72
N VAL A 704 10.93 23.75 30.73
CA VAL A 704 9.55 24.18 30.91
C VAL A 704 8.74 23.98 29.65
N MET A 705 7.68 23.23 29.75
CA MET A 705 6.73 23.05 28.68
C MET A 705 5.79 24.23 28.54
N HIS A 706 5.86 24.97 27.43
CA HIS A 706 4.99 26.10 27.14
C HIS A 706 3.71 25.68 26.43
N TYR A 707 3.80 24.70 25.56
CA TYR A 707 2.65 24.16 24.83
C TYR A 707 2.79 22.66 24.72
N ALA A 708 1.73 21.96 25.09
CA ALA A 708 1.65 20.52 24.87
C ALA A 708 1.25 20.19 23.42
N LYS A 709 1.70 19.05 22.95
CA LYS A 709 1.30 18.50 21.63
C LYS A 709 -0.22 18.37 21.53
N GLY A 710 -0.82 18.90 20.46
CA GLY A 710 -2.26 18.80 20.15
C GLY A 710 -3.07 20.06 20.54
#